data_b5cd104697f9c59a8131123c939fb2c9
#
_entry.id   b5cd104697f9c59a8131123c939fb2c9
#
_cell.length_a   1.000
_cell.length_b   1.000
_cell.length_c   1.000
_cell.angle_alpha   90.00
_cell.angle_beta   90.00
_cell.angle_gamma   90.00
#
_symmetry.space_group_name_H-M   'P 1'
#
loop_
_entity.id
_entity.type
_entity.pdbx_description
1 polymer ?
#
loop_
_entity_poly.entity_id
_entity_poly.type
_entity_poly.pdbx_seq_one_letter_code
_entity_poly.pdbx_strand_id
1 'polypeptide(L)'
;MKNKLRIGVLMGGLSIEREVSFSSGRTVCDHLDPELYEVIPVFQTSENRLFILPWRFLHRGKISDFEERLASEAEEIKWDTLKTRIDFIFLAQHGRYAEDGAVQGFLEVLGIPYLGSKILGSALGMDKVLQKEFLKGQGIAVPRDIVIYTHELAAYEHDQEKLFAHVEKNNLSFPLVIKPAQEGSSLGISVVFKEHDLLAALQKASTITPGLTQSVLVEERIEGMEFTCVIVVDTITKSPFFFPITEILYEPGFYLHGYEQKYMPGRSMKFTPARCNQDATNAIYETCLKVMEALNFSTLGRIDGFLKTDGSVVIIDPNTLSGLAPSGFFFTQAAQIGMSHTDVINYLIKNELKGYGMNQDFSNEADIAQTHTKKIKIGVLLGGPSNEKETSLNSGRNICYKLSPQKYEVLPLFVDAKTELYPLNQQLLVLNATAEIEHKLDRTTKINWHDLPQFVDFVFIGLHGGPGENGAIQGTLEMLGIPYNGPGIAASALCMDKHKLNNFLRTQGFDVPDSLLLSKHDWLLDSNTVAEQCITQLSLPAIVKPHDDGCSVMVQKAKTKEELIHAITTIFTQGKDHVMVEECIIGTELTVGVIGNDNPQALPPSQVFSSGDILSMEEKFLPGAGENQTPALLPKDVIACVKRTMEQVFKTSGCAGYSRIDCFYQTAPQSKTGKERVIVLEINTLPGLTPATCIFHQAAEVGIKPMDFIDLLVTIGFERHKQTQPMALETLTSPYAY
;
A
#
# COMPACT_ATOMS: atom_id res chain seq x y z
N MET A 1 -5.73 -1.91 37.36
CA MET A 1 -5.74 -2.04 35.89
C MET A 1 -5.42 -3.50 35.58
N LYS A 2 -6.28 -4.25 34.85
CA LYS A 2 -5.90 -5.58 34.36
C LYS A 2 -4.71 -5.41 33.44
N ASN A 3 -3.65 -6.20 33.58
CA ASN A 3 -2.51 -6.16 32.68
C ASN A 3 -2.99 -6.60 31.27
N LYS A 4 -2.80 -5.73 30.27
CA LYS A 4 -3.08 -6.07 28.87
C LYS A 4 -2.16 -7.21 28.43
N LEU A 5 -2.66 -8.07 27.54
CA LEU A 5 -1.84 -9.12 26.94
C LEU A 5 -0.80 -8.48 26.00
N ARG A 6 0.47 -8.83 26.21
CA ARG A 6 1.60 -8.30 25.40
C ARG A 6 1.74 -9.12 24.13
N ILE A 7 1.30 -8.56 23.00
CA ILE A 7 1.38 -9.19 21.68
C ILE A 7 2.63 -8.74 20.95
N GLY A 8 3.59 -9.63 20.77
CA GLY A 8 4.72 -9.44 19.88
C GLY A 8 4.30 -9.68 18.43
N VAL A 9 4.41 -8.68 17.56
CA VAL A 9 4.18 -8.86 16.12
C VAL A 9 5.54 -9.04 15.45
N LEU A 10 5.85 -10.28 15.08
CA LEU A 10 7.15 -10.62 14.51
C LEU A 10 7.11 -10.39 12.99
N MET A 11 8.02 -9.53 12.50
CA MET A 11 8.09 -9.08 11.11
C MET A 11 9.54 -8.97 10.61
N GLY A 12 9.75 -8.69 9.32
CA GLY A 12 11.08 -8.70 8.70
C GLY A 12 11.55 -10.14 8.43
N GLY A 13 12.75 -10.51 8.86
CA GLY A 13 13.28 -11.86 8.76
C GLY A 13 14.39 -12.04 7.74
N LEU A 14 14.81 -13.30 7.56
CA LEU A 14 15.93 -13.69 6.71
C LEU A 14 15.53 -13.98 5.27
N SER A 15 14.23 -14.10 5.01
CA SER A 15 13.66 -14.40 3.69
C SER A 15 13.82 -13.24 2.71
N ILE A 16 13.85 -13.55 1.41
CA ILE A 16 13.72 -12.54 0.35
C ILE A 16 12.35 -11.83 0.37
N GLU A 17 11.38 -12.37 1.12
CA GLU A 17 10.06 -11.77 1.35
C GLU A 17 10.00 -10.82 2.56
N ARG A 18 11.16 -10.40 3.10
CA ARG A 18 11.24 -9.58 4.33
C ARG A 18 10.47 -8.25 4.25
N GLU A 19 10.37 -7.64 3.08
CA GLU A 19 9.57 -6.42 2.85
C GLU A 19 8.06 -6.70 2.94
N VAL A 20 7.60 -7.82 2.37
CA VAL A 20 6.20 -8.27 2.49
C VAL A 20 5.87 -8.59 3.95
N SER A 21 6.80 -9.24 4.66
CA SER A 21 6.71 -9.54 6.09
C SER A 21 6.59 -8.26 6.92
N PHE A 22 7.39 -7.25 6.61
CA PHE A 22 7.35 -5.95 7.27
C PHE A 22 6.01 -5.23 7.04
N SER A 23 5.52 -5.23 5.80
CA SER A 23 4.22 -4.65 5.44
C SER A 23 3.04 -5.36 6.14
N SER A 24 3.07 -6.70 6.21
CA SER A 24 2.08 -7.50 6.94
C SER A 24 2.11 -7.19 8.44
N GLY A 25 3.29 -7.12 9.04
CA GLY A 25 3.46 -6.80 10.46
C GLY A 25 2.96 -5.40 10.81
N ARG A 26 3.21 -4.42 9.96
CA ARG A 26 2.67 -3.07 10.11
C ARG A 26 1.13 -3.09 10.10
N THR A 27 0.52 -3.80 9.14
CA THR A 27 -0.94 -3.92 9.08
C THR A 27 -1.50 -4.54 10.35
N VAL A 28 -0.86 -5.59 10.88
CA VAL A 28 -1.30 -6.21 12.14
C VAL A 28 -1.18 -5.24 13.31
N CYS A 29 -0.04 -4.55 13.46
CA CYS A 29 0.14 -3.55 14.51
C CYS A 29 -0.89 -2.41 14.44
N ASP A 30 -1.24 -1.97 13.24
CA ASP A 30 -2.21 -0.89 12.99
C ASP A 30 -3.66 -1.30 13.33
N HIS A 31 -3.96 -2.60 13.37
CA HIS A 31 -5.31 -3.13 13.60
C HIS A 31 -5.48 -3.94 14.89
N LEU A 32 -4.41 -4.10 15.69
CA LEU A 32 -4.52 -4.63 17.03
C LEU A 32 -5.21 -3.61 17.94
N ASP A 33 -6.26 -4.05 18.63
CA ASP A 33 -7.03 -3.18 19.55
C ASP A 33 -6.17 -2.79 20.78
N PRO A 34 -5.78 -1.50 20.89
CA PRO A 34 -4.96 -1.04 22.01
C PRO A 34 -5.67 -1.09 23.36
N GLU A 35 -7.00 -1.24 23.40
CA GLU A 35 -7.74 -1.44 24.64
C GLU A 35 -7.58 -2.86 25.19
N LEU A 36 -7.37 -3.84 24.30
CA LEU A 36 -7.21 -5.25 24.65
C LEU A 36 -5.74 -5.65 24.82
N TYR A 37 -4.86 -5.09 24.01
CA TYR A 37 -3.48 -5.54 23.84
C TYR A 37 -2.45 -4.45 24.07
N GLU A 38 -1.30 -4.85 24.60
CA GLU A 38 -0.05 -4.08 24.49
C GLU A 38 0.69 -4.58 23.24
N VAL A 39 0.75 -3.74 22.21
CA VAL A 39 1.34 -4.09 20.91
C VAL A 39 2.84 -3.83 20.91
N ILE A 40 3.63 -4.86 20.65
CA ILE A 40 5.09 -4.81 20.63
C ILE A 40 5.58 -5.19 19.22
N PRO A 41 5.93 -4.22 18.36
CA PRO A 41 6.50 -4.51 17.04
C PRO A 41 7.90 -5.11 17.19
N VAL A 42 8.07 -6.38 16.77
CA VAL A 42 9.35 -7.10 16.82
C VAL A 42 9.88 -7.28 15.41
N PHE A 43 11.01 -6.67 15.13
CA PHE A 43 11.66 -6.77 13.82
C PHE A 43 12.87 -7.68 13.88
N GLN A 44 12.92 -8.65 12.95
CA GLN A 44 14.08 -9.51 12.74
C GLN A 44 14.88 -9.02 11.54
N THR A 45 16.17 -8.78 11.72
CA THR A 45 17.06 -8.40 10.62
C THR A 45 17.45 -9.63 9.77
N SER A 46 18.07 -9.38 8.62
CA SER A 46 18.67 -10.43 7.77
C SER A 46 19.84 -11.18 8.45
N GLU A 47 20.39 -10.63 9.53
CA GLU A 47 21.44 -11.23 10.34
C GLU A 47 20.91 -11.96 11.60
N ASN A 48 19.60 -12.17 11.67
CA ASN A 48 18.91 -12.84 12.80
C ASN A 48 18.97 -12.06 14.14
N ARG A 49 19.16 -10.75 14.11
CA ARG A 49 19.05 -9.89 15.28
C ARG A 49 17.60 -9.44 15.46
N LEU A 50 17.15 -9.26 16.71
CA LEU A 50 15.81 -8.80 17.03
C LEU A 50 15.83 -7.39 17.61
N PHE A 51 14.88 -6.57 17.19
CA PHE A 51 14.68 -5.22 17.69
C PHE A 51 13.20 -4.95 17.99
N ILE A 52 12.90 -4.29 19.11
CA ILE A 52 11.59 -3.66 19.31
C ILE A 52 11.61 -2.37 18.51
N LEU A 53 10.76 -2.29 17.48
CA LEU A 53 10.72 -1.10 16.63
C LEU A 53 10.00 0.05 17.31
N PRO A 54 10.59 1.26 17.34
CA PRO A 54 9.83 2.46 17.60
C PRO A 54 8.79 2.69 16.49
N TRP A 55 7.63 3.23 16.83
CA TRP A 55 6.53 3.45 15.87
C TRP A 55 6.96 4.25 14.63
N ARG A 56 7.92 5.18 14.76
CA ARG A 56 8.47 5.93 13.62
C ARG A 56 9.16 5.04 12.57
N PHE A 57 9.67 3.86 12.95
CA PHE A 57 10.23 2.89 11.98
C PHE A 57 9.14 2.00 11.37
N LEU A 58 8.12 1.65 12.16
CA LEU A 58 7.01 0.83 11.68
C LEU A 58 6.29 1.46 10.47
N HIS A 59 6.24 2.79 10.42
CA HIS A 59 5.54 3.50 9.34
C HIS A 59 6.45 3.91 8.17
N ARG A 60 7.64 3.29 8.02
CA ARG A 60 8.51 3.49 6.85
C ARG A 60 8.02 2.75 5.62
N GLY A 61 8.41 3.21 4.43
CA GLY A 61 8.07 2.60 3.14
C GLY A 61 8.68 1.22 3.00
N LYS A 62 9.96 1.09 3.37
CA LYS A 62 10.74 -0.12 3.28
C LYS A 62 11.75 -0.24 4.42
N ILE A 63 12.35 -1.41 4.56
CA ILE A 63 13.30 -1.73 5.63
C ILE A 63 14.57 -0.87 5.53
N SER A 64 15.09 -0.64 4.33
CA SER A 64 16.29 0.19 4.14
C SER A 64 16.15 1.64 4.61
N ASP A 65 14.91 2.15 4.77
CA ASP A 65 14.67 3.50 5.29
C ASP A 65 15.07 3.67 6.77
N PHE A 66 15.25 2.56 7.51
CA PHE A 66 15.57 2.60 8.93
C PHE A 66 16.63 1.59 9.38
N GLU A 67 17.04 0.64 8.53
CA GLU A 67 17.88 -0.49 8.94
C GLU A 67 19.21 -0.05 9.56
N GLU A 68 19.86 0.98 9.00
CA GLU A 68 21.11 1.54 9.54
C GLU A 68 20.93 2.26 10.89
N ARG A 69 19.69 2.68 11.20
CA ARG A 69 19.33 3.39 12.42
C ARG A 69 18.95 2.46 13.59
N LEU A 70 18.74 1.15 13.31
CA LEU A 70 18.30 0.19 14.33
C LEU A 70 19.22 0.17 15.54
N ALA A 71 20.52 0.07 15.33
CA ALA A 71 21.49 -0.04 16.42
C ALA A 71 21.54 1.19 17.37
N SER A 72 21.16 2.37 16.87
CA SER A 72 21.20 3.61 17.64
C SER A 72 19.84 4.06 18.19
N GLU A 73 18.73 3.61 17.59
CA GLU A 73 17.42 4.19 17.85
C GLU A 73 16.34 3.15 18.20
N ALA A 74 16.62 1.85 18.11
CA ALA A 74 15.71 0.77 18.49
C ALA A 74 16.30 -0.04 19.66
N GLU A 75 15.43 -0.67 20.43
CA GLU A 75 15.85 -1.56 21.52
C GLU A 75 16.19 -2.93 20.96
N GLU A 76 17.46 -3.34 20.99
CA GLU A 76 17.86 -4.70 20.66
C GLU A 76 17.46 -5.67 21.77
N ILE A 77 16.81 -6.77 21.43
CA ILE A 77 16.42 -7.84 22.34
C ILE A 77 16.99 -9.17 21.87
N LYS A 78 17.18 -10.08 22.81
CA LYS A 78 17.64 -11.45 22.48
C LYS A 78 16.46 -12.39 22.43
N TRP A 79 16.56 -13.42 21.60
CA TRP A 79 15.56 -14.47 21.49
C TRP A 79 15.21 -15.13 22.82
N ASP A 80 16.22 -15.44 23.65
CA ASP A 80 16.06 -16.08 24.96
C ASP A 80 15.33 -15.21 25.99
N THR A 81 15.36 -13.90 25.82
CA THR A 81 14.65 -12.94 26.70
C THR A 81 13.25 -12.58 26.23
N LEU A 82 12.83 -13.05 25.05
CA LEU A 82 11.56 -12.68 24.42
C LEU A 82 10.35 -12.95 25.35
N LYS A 83 10.34 -14.12 26.01
CA LYS A 83 9.27 -14.53 26.93
C LYS A 83 9.07 -13.58 28.11
N THR A 84 10.07 -12.84 28.50
CA THR A 84 9.95 -11.85 29.59
C THR A 84 9.20 -10.59 29.17
N ARG A 85 9.13 -10.36 27.86
CA ARG A 85 8.56 -9.15 27.26
C ARG A 85 7.22 -9.41 26.56
N ILE A 86 6.97 -10.61 26.09
CA ILE A 86 5.88 -10.97 25.19
C ILE A 86 5.16 -12.20 25.73
N ASP A 87 3.84 -12.16 25.72
CA ASP A 87 2.99 -13.26 26.15
C ASP A 87 2.51 -14.13 24.98
N PHE A 88 2.42 -13.54 23.78
CA PHE A 88 1.96 -14.19 22.55
C PHE A 88 2.65 -13.58 21.32
N ILE A 89 3.08 -14.39 20.35
CA ILE A 89 3.63 -13.94 19.07
C ILE A 89 2.60 -14.05 17.95
N PHE A 90 2.32 -12.93 17.31
CA PHE A 90 1.64 -12.91 16.02
C PHE A 90 2.72 -13.01 14.93
N LEU A 91 2.77 -14.16 14.22
CA LEU A 91 3.69 -14.36 13.11
C LEU A 91 3.18 -13.62 11.88
N ALA A 92 3.84 -12.53 11.52
CA ALA A 92 3.56 -11.76 10.31
C ALA A 92 4.68 -11.89 9.27
N GLN A 93 5.61 -12.80 9.50
CA GLN A 93 6.72 -13.11 8.60
C GLN A 93 6.27 -14.08 7.50
N HIS A 94 6.92 -14.00 6.33
CA HIS A 94 6.66 -14.83 5.17
C HIS A 94 7.96 -15.45 4.63
N GLY A 95 7.80 -16.61 3.99
CA GLY A 95 8.87 -17.32 3.31
C GLY A 95 9.76 -18.15 4.23
N ARG A 96 10.98 -18.47 3.76
CA ARG A 96 11.95 -19.29 4.49
C ARG A 96 12.25 -18.73 5.87
N TYR A 97 12.55 -19.65 6.79
CA TYR A 97 12.78 -19.41 8.23
C TYR A 97 11.56 -18.88 8.99
N ALA A 98 10.49 -18.48 8.30
CA ALA A 98 9.25 -17.97 8.90
C ALA A 98 8.09 -18.95 8.78
N GLU A 99 7.92 -19.60 7.61
CA GLU A 99 6.82 -20.51 7.32
C GLU A 99 7.27 -21.99 7.18
N ASP A 100 8.53 -22.31 7.45
CA ASP A 100 9.15 -23.64 7.28
C ASP A 100 9.34 -24.43 8.58
N GLY A 101 8.87 -23.92 9.71
CA GLY A 101 9.00 -24.56 11.03
C GLY A 101 10.20 -24.08 11.85
N ALA A 102 11.12 -23.29 11.29
CA ALA A 102 12.33 -22.85 12.01
C ALA A 102 11.98 -21.92 13.17
N VAL A 103 11.25 -20.83 12.92
CA VAL A 103 10.79 -19.91 13.97
C VAL A 103 9.82 -20.60 14.92
N GLN A 104 8.90 -21.43 14.41
CA GLN A 104 7.95 -22.19 15.22
C GLN A 104 8.67 -23.08 16.23
N GLY A 105 9.68 -23.84 15.77
CA GLY A 105 10.48 -24.70 16.64
C GLY A 105 11.20 -23.91 17.73
N PHE A 106 11.72 -22.75 17.41
CA PHE A 106 12.39 -21.89 18.38
C PHE A 106 11.40 -21.37 19.44
N LEU A 107 10.22 -20.91 19.01
CA LEU A 107 9.17 -20.41 19.92
C LEU A 107 8.63 -21.54 20.82
N GLU A 108 8.51 -22.76 20.30
CA GLU A 108 8.12 -23.92 21.11
C GLU A 108 9.15 -24.25 22.20
N VAL A 109 10.43 -24.21 21.88
CA VAL A 109 11.52 -24.40 22.87
C VAL A 109 11.49 -23.32 23.96
N LEU A 110 11.19 -22.08 23.60
CA LEU A 110 11.06 -20.97 24.55
C LEU A 110 9.73 -21.03 25.34
N GLY A 111 8.77 -21.85 24.91
CA GLY A 111 7.44 -21.92 25.48
C GLY A 111 6.64 -20.64 25.30
N ILE A 112 6.77 -20.00 24.15
CA ILE A 112 6.03 -18.79 23.76
C ILE A 112 4.88 -19.19 22.82
N PRO A 113 3.63 -18.93 23.16
CA PRO A 113 2.49 -19.14 22.29
C PRO A 113 2.57 -18.28 21.02
N TYR A 114 2.13 -18.82 19.89
CA TYR A 114 2.16 -18.12 18.60
C TYR A 114 0.99 -18.51 17.69
N LEU A 115 0.72 -17.66 16.68
CA LEU A 115 -0.28 -17.89 15.64
C LEU A 115 0.26 -18.84 14.56
N GLY A 116 -0.56 -19.80 14.14
CA GLY A 116 -0.36 -20.56 12.91
C GLY A 116 0.00 -22.04 13.15
N SER A 117 0.36 -22.71 12.06
CA SER A 117 0.70 -24.14 12.07
C SER A 117 1.96 -24.42 12.88
N LYS A 118 2.01 -25.64 13.46
CA LYS A 118 3.16 -26.13 14.21
C LYS A 118 4.29 -26.52 13.25
N ILE A 119 5.42 -26.97 13.82
CA ILE A 119 6.65 -27.28 13.09
C ILE A 119 6.39 -28.16 11.85
N LEU A 120 5.70 -29.29 12.03
CA LEU A 120 5.48 -30.24 10.93
C LEU A 120 4.62 -29.62 9.81
N GLY A 121 3.49 -29.01 10.16
CA GLY A 121 2.61 -28.37 9.18
C GLY A 121 3.32 -27.25 8.43
N SER A 122 4.11 -26.44 9.12
CA SER A 122 4.92 -25.38 8.51
C SER A 122 5.96 -25.93 7.54
N ALA A 123 6.70 -26.97 7.95
CA ALA A 123 7.72 -27.59 7.10
C ALA A 123 7.12 -28.21 5.82
N LEU A 124 5.99 -28.94 5.95
CA LEU A 124 5.28 -29.49 4.79
C LEU A 124 4.66 -28.40 3.90
N GLY A 125 4.17 -27.31 4.50
CA GLY A 125 3.60 -26.17 3.77
C GLY A 125 4.62 -25.46 2.91
N MET A 126 5.88 -25.38 3.33
CA MET A 126 6.93 -24.64 2.62
C MET A 126 7.61 -25.45 1.51
N ASP A 127 7.81 -26.75 1.69
CA ASP A 127 8.46 -27.60 0.71
C ASP A 127 7.48 -28.16 -0.32
N LYS A 128 7.40 -27.53 -1.49
CA LYS A 128 6.45 -27.90 -2.55
C LYS A 128 6.61 -29.34 -3.08
N VAL A 129 7.81 -29.90 -2.98
CA VAL A 129 8.07 -31.29 -3.39
C VAL A 129 7.40 -32.25 -2.40
N LEU A 130 7.72 -32.12 -1.12
CA LEU A 130 7.11 -32.93 -0.07
C LEU A 130 5.61 -32.72 0.02
N GLN A 131 5.16 -31.47 -0.04
CA GLN A 131 3.75 -31.08 -0.02
C GLN A 131 2.95 -31.87 -1.08
N LYS A 132 3.42 -31.88 -2.34
CA LYS A 132 2.75 -32.62 -3.43
C LYS A 132 2.74 -34.13 -3.24
N GLU A 133 3.85 -34.69 -2.75
CA GLU A 133 3.90 -36.13 -2.48
C GLU A 133 2.91 -36.55 -1.39
N PHE A 134 2.78 -35.75 -0.31
CA PHE A 134 1.76 -35.98 0.71
C PHE A 134 0.34 -35.87 0.16
N LEU A 135 0.04 -34.85 -0.67
CA LEU A 135 -1.27 -34.65 -1.26
C LEU A 135 -1.63 -35.79 -2.23
N LYS A 136 -0.70 -36.21 -3.10
CA LYS A 136 -0.88 -37.37 -3.98
C LYS A 136 -1.18 -38.64 -3.19
N GLY A 137 -0.45 -38.87 -2.08
CA GLY A 137 -0.66 -40.02 -1.19
C GLY A 137 -2.04 -40.06 -0.53
N GLN A 138 -2.71 -38.94 -0.40
CA GLN A 138 -4.09 -38.81 0.11
C GLN A 138 -5.14 -38.74 -1.01
N GLY A 139 -4.74 -38.95 -2.26
CA GLY A 139 -5.65 -38.90 -3.42
C GLY A 139 -6.14 -37.48 -3.77
N ILE A 140 -5.48 -36.44 -3.32
CA ILE A 140 -5.77 -35.05 -3.66
C ILE A 140 -5.09 -34.72 -4.97
N ALA A 141 -5.87 -34.21 -5.94
CA ALA A 141 -5.34 -33.87 -7.25
C ALA A 141 -4.41 -32.64 -7.16
N VAL A 142 -3.21 -32.81 -7.72
CA VAL A 142 -2.20 -31.76 -7.91
C VAL A 142 -1.72 -31.79 -9.36
N PRO A 143 -1.11 -30.73 -9.91
CA PRO A 143 -0.54 -30.77 -11.26
C PRO A 143 0.47 -31.91 -11.39
N ARG A 144 0.52 -32.56 -12.57
CA ARG A 144 1.62 -33.49 -12.88
C ARG A 144 2.93 -32.72 -12.89
N ASP A 145 3.97 -33.31 -12.37
CA ASP A 145 5.25 -32.65 -12.17
C ASP A 145 6.44 -33.58 -12.27
N ILE A 146 7.60 -32.98 -12.49
CA ILE A 146 8.90 -33.56 -12.22
C ILE A 146 9.71 -32.62 -11.35
N VAL A 147 10.60 -33.17 -10.55
CA VAL A 147 11.56 -32.42 -9.75
C VAL A 147 12.92 -32.47 -10.44
N ILE A 148 13.48 -31.30 -10.70
CA ILE A 148 14.87 -31.17 -11.16
C ILE A 148 15.72 -30.83 -9.94
N TYR A 149 16.51 -31.79 -9.49
CA TYR A 149 17.38 -31.60 -8.35
C TYR A 149 18.60 -30.76 -8.73
N THR A 150 19.17 -30.08 -7.75
CA THR A 150 20.34 -29.19 -7.96
C THR A 150 21.52 -29.89 -8.63
N HIS A 151 21.77 -31.16 -8.30
CA HIS A 151 22.85 -31.94 -8.89
C HIS A 151 22.59 -32.37 -10.35
N GLU A 152 21.33 -32.35 -10.80
CA GLU A 152 20.95 -32.70 -12.17
C GLU A 152 21.03 -31.48 -13.10
N LEU A 153 20.84 -30.27 -12.56
CA LEU A 153 20.75 -29.04 -13.36
C LEU A 153 22.02 -28.82 -14.19
N ALA A 154 23.20 -29.03 -13.60
CA ALA A 154 24.47 -28.92 -14.31
C ALA A 154 24.60 -29.94 -15.48
N ALA A 155 24.03 -31.14 -15.35
CA ALA A 155 24.00 -32.12 -16.42
C ALA A 155 23.10 -31.68 -17.58
N TYR A 156 21.97 -31.04 -17.30
CA TYR A 156 21.04 -30.52 -18.30
C TYR A 156 21.57 -29.24 -18.98
N GLU A 157 22.45 -28.48 -18.35
CA GLU A 157 23.16 -27.37 -18.98
C GLU A 157 24.08 -27.83 -20.13
N HIS A 158 24.66 -29.02 -19.99
CA HIS A 158 25.54 -29.62 -21.00
C HIS A 158 24.74 -30.43 -22.06
N ASP A 159 23.56 -30.93 -21.74
CA ASP A 159 22.77 -31.83 -22.60
C ASP A 159 21.26 -31.57 -22.43
N GLN A 160 20.79 -30.59 -23.21
CA GLN A 160 19.36 -30.19 -23.15
C GLN A 160 18.42 -31.26 -23.73
N GLU A 161 18.90 -32.15 -24.62
CA GLU A 161 18.09 -33.26 -25.15
C GLU A 161 17.65 -34.21 -24.03
N LYS A 162 18.51 -34.44 -23.04
CA LYS A 162 18.15 -35.23 -21.85
C LYS A 162 17.08 -34.55 -21.01
N LEU A 163 17.11 -33.23 -20.90
CA LEU A 163 16.08 -32.47 -20.19
C LEU A 163 14.73 -32.65 -20.90
N PHE A 164 14.68 -32.49 -22.22
CA PHE A 164 13.45 -32.64 -22.98
C PHE A 164 12.93 -34.07 -22.92
N ALA A 165 13.81 -35.08 -23.06
CA ALA A 165 13.43 -36.48 -22.89
C ALA A 165 12.90 -36.78 -21.48
N HIS A 166 13.43 -36.13 -20.43
CA HIS A 166 12.91 -36.27 -19.07
C HIS A 166 11.49 -35.69 -18.93
N VAL A 167 11.23 -34.53 -19.53
CA VAL A 167 9.88 -33.90 -19.56
C VAL A 167 8.89 -34.80 -20.30
N GLU A 168 9.22 -35.26 -21.51
CA GLU A 168 8.34 -36.12 -22.32
C GLU A 168 8.06 -37.48 -21.68
N LYS A 169 9.08 -38.12 -21.12
CA LYS A 169 8.94 -39.41 -20.39
C LYS A 169 7.90 -39.35 -19.27
N ASN A 170 7.73 -38.18 -18.66
CA ASN A 170 6.77 -37.96 -17.58
C ASN A 170 5.43 -37.39 -18.07
N ASN A 171 5.14 -37.46 -19.38
CA ASN A 171 3.92 -36.98 -20.02
C ASN A 171 3.62 -35.50 -19.73
N LEU A 172 4.65 -34.66 -19.64
CA LEU A 172 4.52 -33.23 -19.55
C LEU A 172 4.64 -32.60 -20.94
N SER A 173 3.83 -31.59 -21.21
CA SER A 173 3.81 -30.86 -22.48
C SER A 173 3.71 -29.35 -22.24
N PHE A 174 4.29 -28.56 -23.14
CA PHE A 174 4.21 -27.10 -23.07
C PHE A 174 2.77 -26.61 -23.27
N PRO A 175 2.34 -25.54 -22.58
CA PRO A 175 3.14 -24.73 -21.67
C PRO A 175 3.37 -25.37 -20.30
N LEU A 176 4.56 -25.15 -19.74
CA LEU A 176 4.97 -25.65 -18.43
C LEU A 176 5.10 -24.52 -17.41
N VAL A 177 4.84 -24.82 -16.14
CA VAL A 177 5.07 -23.92 -15.01
C VAL A 177 6.32 -24.34 -14.25
N ILE A 178 7.28 -23.43 -14.14
CA ILE A 178 8.57 -23.66 -13.47
C ILE A 178 8.54 -22.93 -12.14
N LYS A 179 8.78 -23.65 -11.04
CA LYS A 179 8.70 -23.12 -9.67
C LYS A 179 9.93 -23.50 -8.85
N PRO A 180 10.52 -22.60 -8.03
CA PRO A 180 11.45 -23.01 -6.99
C PRO A 180 10.74 -23.90 -5.95
N ALA A 181 11.46 -24.87 -5.38
CA ALA A 181 10.87 -25.84 -4.46
C ALA A 181 10.46 -25.22 -3.12
N GLN A 182 11.20 -24.21 -2.62
CA GLN A 182 11.09 -23.71 -1.25
C GLN A 182 10.99 -22.17 -1.18
N GLU A 183 10.26 -21.55 -2.11
CA GLU A 183 10.04 -20.08 -2.11
C GLU A 183 8.56 -19.75 -2.26
N GLY A 184 8.19 -18.56 -1.75
CA GLY A 184 6.83 -18.04 -1.77
C GLY A 184 6.63 -16.85 -2.73
N SER A 185 5.54 -16.13 -2.57
CA SER A 185 5.15 -14.89 -3.26
C SER A 185 5.27 -14.87 -4.79
N SER A 186 5.21 -16.03 -5.41
CA SER A 186 5.43 -16.22 -6.87
C SER A 186 6.83 -15.80 -7.36
N LEU A 187 7.80 -15.66 -6.46
CA LEU A 187 9.18 -15.34 -6.82
C LEU A 187 9.83 -16.50 -7.56
N GLY A 188 10.51 -16.21 -8.66
CA GLY A 188 11.16 -17.23 -9.48
C GLY A 188 10.24 -18.11 -10.31
N ILE A 189 8.90 -17.93 -10.26
CA ILE A 189 7.96 -18.68 -11.09
C ILE A 189 8.01 -18.16 -12.52
N SER A 190 7.94 -19.07 -13.49
CA SER A 190 7.86 -18.75 -14.92
C SER A 190 6.91 -19.70 -15.63
N VAL A 191 6.19 -19.21 -16.65
CA VAL A 191 5.42 -20.04 -17.59
C VAL A 191 6.23 -20.13 -18.87
N VAL A 192 6.57 -21.35 -19.27
CA VAL A 192 7.43 -21.64 -20.43
C VAL A 192 6.57 -22.22 -21.54
N PHE A 193 6.58 -21.57 -22.70
CA PHE A 193 5.77 -21.99 -23.86
C PHE A 193 6.59 -22.77 -24.89
N LYS A 194 7.91 -22.66 -24.85
CA LYS A 194 8.80 -23.28 -25.84
C LYS A 194 10.02 -23.91 -25.17
N GLU A 195 10.50 -25.00 -25.76
CA GLU A 195 11.63 -25.77 -25.24
C GLU A 195 12.88 -24.95 -24.95
N HIS A 196 13.22 -24.02 -25.84
CA HIS A 196 14.48 -23.22 -25.70
C HIS A 196 14.48 -22.28 -24.51
N ASP A 197 13.32 -21.96 -23.90
CA ASP A 197 13.21 -21.11 -22.72
C ASP A 197 13.32 -21.90 -21.41
N LEU A 198 13.19 -23.24 -21.46
CA LEU A 198 13.08 -24.08 -20.27
C LEU A 198 14.32 -24.03 -19.39
N LEU A 199 15.51 -24.15 -19.97
CA LEU A 199 16.75 -24.14 -19.21
C LEU A 199 16.97 -22.81 -18.46
N ALA A 200 16.71 -21.68 -19.14
CA ALA A 200 16.82 -20.36 -18.52
C ALA A 200 15.82 -20.17 -17.36
N ALA A 201 14.61 -20.71 -17.49
CA ALA A 201 13.61 -20.69 -16.44
C ALA A 201 14.02 -21.56 -15.23
N LEU A 202 14.62 -22.74 -15.47
CA LEU A 202 15.16 -23.59 -14.42
C LEU A 202 16.30 -22.92 -13.66
N GLN A 203 17.25 -22.31 -14.36
CA GLN A 203 18.37 -21.58 -13.75
C GLN A 203 17.85 -20.41 -12.89
N LYS A 204 16.93 -19.62 -13.43
CA LYS A 204 16.29 -18.52 -12.69
C LYS A 204 15.61 -19.01 -11.42
N ALA A 205 14.82 -20.08 -11.50
CA ALA A 205 14.10 -20.61 -10.34
C ALA A 205 15.04 -21.21 -9.30
N SER A 206 16.11 -21.91 -9.73
CA SER A 206 17.06 -22.55 -8.82
C SER A 206 17.92 -21.57 -8.03
N THR A 207 18.17 -20.36 -8.54
CA THR A 207 19.10 -19.37 -7.98
C THR A 207 18.39 -18.07 -7.55
N ILE A 208 17.06 -18.08 -7.41
CA ILE A 208 16.28 -16.89 -7.08
C ILE A 208 16.68 -16.27 -5.74
N THR A 209 17.10 -17.08 -4.78
CA THR A 209 17.60 -16.63 -3.48
C THR A 209 19.13 -16.49 -3.54
N PRO A 210 19.68 -15.28 -3.33
CA PRO A 210 21.11 -15.04 -3.38
C PRO A 210 21.91 -15.99 -2.46
N GLY A 211 22.96 -16.62 -3.02
CA GLY A 211 23.82 -17.54 -2.28
C GLY A 211 23.22 -18.91 -1.99
N LEU A 212 22.03 -19.22 -2.50
CA LEU A 212 21.38 -20.51 -2.35
C LEU A 212 21.00 -21.08 -3.71
N THR A 213 21.27 -22.39 -3.88
CA THR A 213 20.74 -23.15 -5.02
C THR A 213 19.74 -24.17 -4.52
N GLN A 214 18.56 -24.26 -5.13
CA GLN A 214 17.49 -25.14 -4.72
C GLN A 214 16.93 -25.98 -5.88
N SER A 215 16.26 -27.07 -5.56
CA SER A 215 15.53 -27.90 -6.54
C SER A 215 14.38 -27.11 -7.17
N VAL A 216 14.00 -27.51 -8.37
CA VAL A 216 12.97 -26.82 -9.16
C VAL A 216 11.89 -27.82 -9.57
N LEU A 217 10.63 -27.42 -9.41
CA LEU A 217 9.50 -28.15 -9.96
C LEU A 217 9.20 -27.68 -11.38
N VAL A 218 8.96 -28.65 -12.26
CA VAL A 218 8.42 -28.44 -13.59
C VAL A 218 7.05 -29.08 -13.63
N GLU A 219 6.01 -28.28 -13.78
CA GLU A 219 4.61 -28.69 -13.69
C GLU A 219 3.84 -28.47 -14.99
N GLU A 220 2.84 -29.32 -15.24
CA GLU A 220 1.82 -28.99 -16.25
C GLU A 220 1.07 -27.70 -15.87
N ARG A 221 0.73 -26.89 -16.86
CA ARG A 221 -0.13 -25.75 -16.65
C ARG A 221 -1.59 -26.19 -16.55
N ILE A 222 -2.26 -25.87 -15.47
CA ILE A 222 -3.69 -26.18 -15.28
C ILE A 222 -4.55 -25.08 -15.91
N GLU A 223 -5.60 -25.49 -16.60
CA GLU A 223 -6.64 -24.61 -17.13
C GLU A 223 -7.92 -24.75 -16.31
N GLY A 224 -8.54 -23.62 -15.98
CA GLY A 224 -9.74 -23.57 -15.14
C GLY A 224 -9.89 -22.22 -14.44
N MET A 225 -10.85 -22.13 -13.54
CA MET A 225 -11.03 -20.99 -12.65
C MET A 225 -10.01 -21.07 -11.52
N GLU A 226 -9.05 -20.14 -11.48
CA GLU A 226 -8.13 -20.03 -10.34
C GLU A 226 -8.86 -19.51 -9.13
N PHE A 227 -8.65 -20.15 -7.99
CA PHE A 227 -9.27 -19.74 -6.73
C PHE A 227 -8.25 -19.69 -5.58
N THR A 228 -8.57 -18.89 -4.57
CA THR A 228 -7.97 -18.95 -3.25
C THR A 228 -9.05 -19.12 -2.18
N CYS A 229 -8.82 -20.04 -1.24
CA CYS A 229 -9.73 -20.39 -0.16
C CYS A 229 -9.01 -20.23 1.17
N VAL A 230 -9.54 -19.39 2.07
CA VAL A 230 -9.04 -19.27 3.44
C VAL A 230 -9.93 -20.09 4.38
N ILE A 231 -9.28 -20.87 5.25
CA ILE A 231 -9.92 -21.71 6.26
C ILE A 231 -9.28 -21.42 7.60
N VAL A 232 -10.11 -21.27 8.62
CA VAL A 232 -9.66 -21.23 10.02
C VAL A 232 -10.30 -22.40 10.76
N VAL A 233 -9.49 -23.18 11.46
CA VAL A 233 -9.94 -24.31 12.26
C VAL A 233 -9.95 -23.90 13.74
N ASP A 234 -11.09 -24.08 14.41
CA ASP A 234 -11.17 -23.83 15.86
C ASP A 234 -10.22 -24.77 16.61
N THR A 235 -9.39 -24.20 17.47
CA THR A 235 -8.31 -24.93 18.15
C THR A 235 -8.81 -25.99 19.15
N ILE A 236 -10.05 -25.85 19.67
CA ILE A 236 -10.66 -26.77 20.62
C ILE A 236 -11.59 -27.77 19.94
N THR A 237 -12.59 -27.29 19.20
CA THR A 237 -13.64 -28.13 18.59
C THR A 237 -13.17 -28.81 17.31
N LYS A 238 -12.09 -28.35 16.71
CA LYS A 238 -11.58 -28.76 15.39
C LYS A 238 -12.55 -28.50 14.25
N SER A 239 -13.57 -27.69 14.48
CA SER A 239 -14.54 -27.30 13.46
C SER A 239 -13.91 -26.31 12.48
N PRO A 240 -14.03 -26.54 11.16
CA PRO A 240 -13.54 -25.60 10.16
C PRO A 240 -14.51 -24.43 10.00
N PHE A 241 -13.99 -23.24 9.84
CA PHE A 241 -14.69 -22.05 9.40
C PHE A 241 -14.16 -21.63 8.03
N PHE A 242 -15.02 -21.70 7.01
CA PHE A 242 -14.67 -21.36 5.63
C PHE A 242 -15.04 -19.91 5.34
N PHE A 243 -14.07 -19.15 4.85
CA PHE A 243 -14.33 -17.84 4.27
C PHE A 243 -14.81 -17.97 2.82
N PRO A 244 -15.60 -17.01 2.30
CA PRO A 244 -16.04 -17.03 0.90
C PRO A 244 -14.85 -17.09 -0.05
N ILE A 245 -14.86 -18.04 -0.98
CA ILE A 245 -13.78 -18.28 -1.96
C ILE A 245 -13.60 -17.06 -2.87
N THR A 246 -12.36 -16.72 -3.19
CA THR A 246 -12.06 -15.70 -4.20
C THR A 246 -11.62 -16.33 -5.52
N GLU A 247 -12.26 -15.94 -6.61
CA GLU A 247 -11.83 -16.22 -7.99
C GLU A 247 -10.83 -15.16 -8.44
N ILE A 248 -9.78 -15.56 -9.16
CA ILE A 248 -8.73 -14.67 -9.66
C ILE A 248 -8.77 -14.66 -11.18
N LEU A 249 -8.84 -13.46 -11.76
CA LEU A 249 -8.71 -13.24 -13.20
C LEU A 249 -7.48 -12.39 -13.50
N TYR A 250 -6.75 -12.77 -14.54
CA TYR A 250 -5.58 -12.02 -15.04
C TYR A 250 -5.97 -11.07 -16.16
N GLU A 251 -5.18 -10.02 -16.32
CA GLU A 251 -5.20 -9.21 -17.52
C GLU A 251 -4.84 -10.07 -18.76
N PRO A 252 -5.41 -9.77 -19.93
CA PRO A 252 -5.02 -10.45 -21.18
C PRO A 252 -3.51 -10.38 -21.42
N GLY A 253 -2.90 -11.55 -21.68
CA GLY A 253 -1.46 -11.68 -21.89
C GLY A 253 -0.66 -12.12 -20.65
N PHE A 254 -1.29 -12.16 -19.46
CA PHE A 254 -0.70 -12.75 -18.27
C PHE A 254 -1.24 -14.16 -18.03
N TYR A 255 -0.39 -15.05 -17.53
CA TYR A 255 -0.68 -16.49 -17.42
C TYR A 255 -0.53 -17.04 -16.02
N LEU A 256 -0.21 -16.15 -15.05
CA LEU A 256 -0.07 -16.47 -13.61
C LEU A 256 -0.29 -15.21 -12.76
N HIS A 257 -0.71 -15.39 -11.51
CA HIS A 257 -0.80 -14.33 -10.52
C HIS A 257 0.60 -14.02 -9.93
N GLY A 258 1.41 -13.30 -10.71
CA GLY A 258 2.78 -12.96 -10.36
C GLY A 258 2.90 -11.83 -9.32
N TYR A 259 4.14 -11.45 -8.98
CA TYR A 259 4.43 -10.42 -7.97
C TYR A 259 3.78 -9.08 -8.32
N GLU A 260 3.89 -8.62 -9.56
CA GLU A 260 3.28 -7.36 -10.02
C GLU A 260 1.75 -7.38 -9.92
N GLN A 261 1.09 -8.49 -10.33
CA GLN A 261 -0.36 -8.62 -10.24
C GLN A 261 -0.86 -8.67 -8.78
N LYS A 262 -0.01 -9.11 -7.86
CA LYS A 262 -0.34 -9.17 -6.43
C LYS A 262 -0.29 -7.81 -5.74
N TYR A 263 0.68 -6.98 -6.10
CA TYR A 263 1.02 -5.77 -5.34
C TYR A 263 0.75 -4.45 -6.08
N MET A 264 0.61 -4.46 -7.42
CA MET A 264 0.22 -3.26 -8.17
C MET A 264 -1.30 -3.12 -8.22
N PRO A 265 -1.86 -1.95 -7.87
CA PRO A 265 -3.30 -1.70 -7.94
C PRO A 265 -3.84 -1.87 -9.37
N GLY A 266 -4.97 -2.57 -9.50
CA GLY A 266 -5.68 -2.68 -10.78
C GLY A 266 -5.14 -3.72 -11.79
N ARG A 267 -4.04 -4.46 -11.45
CA ARG A 267 -3.42 -5.46 -12.34
C ARG A 267 -4.08 -6.84 -12.33
N SER A 268 -4.99 -7.11 -11.41
CA SER A 268 -5.79 -8.34 -11.39
C SER A 268 -7.20 -8.04 -10.93
N MET A 269 -8.20 -8.74 -11.50
CA MET A 269 -9.58 -8.69 -11.02
C MET A 269 -9.85 -9.87 -10.09
N LYS A 270 -10.55 -9.62 -8.99
CA LYS A 270 -10.87 -10.60 -7.94
C LYS A 270 -12.37 -10.60 -7.71
N PHE A 271 -12.98 -11.78 -7.74
CA PHE A 271 -14.41 -11.94 -7.43
C PHE A 271 -14.56 -12.74 -6.14
N THR A 272 -15.11 -12.11 -5.12
CA THR A 272 -15.44 -12.72 -3.84
C THR A 272 -16.92 -12.42 -3.52
N PRO A 273 -17.80 -13.42 -3.38
CA PRO A 273 -17.57 -14.85 -3.63
C PRO A 273 -17.22 -15.17 -5.08
N ALA A 274 -16.53 -16.30 -5.30
CA ALA A 274 -16.20 -16.82 -6.62
C ALA A 274 -17.48 -17.11 -7.44
N ARG A 275 -17.41 -16.93 -8.76
CA ARG A 275 -18.54 -17.11 -9.68
C ARG A 275 -18.71 -18.58 -10.08
N CYS A 276 -18.91 -19.44 -9.10
CA CYS A 276 -19.20 -20.86 -9.30
C CYS A 276 -20.49 -21.27 -8.57
N ASN A 277 -21.04 -22.42 -8.93
CA ASN A 277 -22.24 -22.93 -8.28
C ASN A 277 -21.94 -23.52 -6.90
N GLN A 278 -22.98 -23.81 -6.12
CA GLN A 278 -22.83 -24.30 -4.75
C GLN A 278 -22.13 -25.66 -4.67
N ASP A 279 -22.34 -26.55 -5.63
CA ASP A 279 -21.69 -27.87 -5.66
C ASP A 279 -20.16 -27.72 -5.84
N ALA A 280 -19.76 -26.86 -6.76
CA ALA A 280 -18.34 -26.52 -6.97
C ALA A 280 -17.74 -25.84 -5.73
N THR A 281 -18.47 -24.92 -5.10
CA THR A 281 -18.05 -24.28 -3.84
C THR A 281 -17.81 -25.34 -2.75
N ASN A 282 -18.75 -26.27 -2.58
CA ASN A 282 -18.63 -27.35 -1.61
C ASN A 282 -17.44 -28.27 -1.93
N ALA A 283 -17.24 -28.64 -3.19
CA ALA A 283 -16.11 -29.46 -3.62
C ALA A 283 -14.75 -28.79 -3.32
N ILE A 284 -14.65 -27.47 -3.51
CA ILE A 284 -13.45 -26.70 -3.14
C ILE A 284 -13.25 -26.75 -1.62
N TYR A 285 -14.27 -26.46 -0.82
CA TYR A 285 -14.17 -26.47 0.64
C TYR A 285 -13.75 -27.84 1.18
N GLU A 286 -14.38 -28.91 0.72
CA GLU A 286 -14.04 -30.27 1.12
C GLU A 286 -12.60 -30.66 0.74
N THR A 287 -12.18 -30.29 -0.48
CA THR A 287 -10.81 -30.55 -0.93
C THR A 287 -9.80 -29.75 -0.10
N CYS A 288 -10.06 -28.47 0.14
CA CYS A 288 -9.17 -27.62 0.94
C CYS A 288 -9.08 -28.09 2.40
N LEU A 289 -10.17 -28.59 2.99
CA LEU A 289 -10.12 -29.17 4.34
C LEU A 289 -9.26 -30.44 4.37
N LYS A 290 -9.40 -31.34 3.40
CA LYS A 290 -8.52 -32.51 3.26
C LYS A 290 -7.06 -32.13 3.10
N VAL A 291 -6.76 -31.03 2.40
CA VAL A 291 -5.39 -30.49 2.28
C VAL A 291 -4.85 -30.09 3.64
N MET A 292 -5.63 -29.35 4.46
CA MET A 292 -5.21 -28.96 5.81
C MET A 292 -4.92 -30.16 6.69
N GLU A 293 -5.77 -31.19 6.63
CA GLU A 293 -5.59 -32.44 7.37
C GLU A 293 -4.34 -33.20 6.89
N ALA A 294 -4.18 -33.38 5.58
CA ALA A 294 -3.06 -34.09 4.98
C ALA A 294 -1.71 -33.45 5.31
N LEU A 295 -1.64 -32.13 5.32
CA LEU A 295 -0.42 -31.36 5.60
C LEU A 295 -0.27 -30.97 7.07
N ASN A 296 -1.17 -31.44 7.94
CA ASN A 296 -1.15 -31.13 9.38
C ASN A 296 -1.17 -29.61 9.67
N PHE A 297 -1.93 -28.83 8.89
CA PHE A 297 -2.16 -27.43 9.17
C PHE A 297 -3.11 -27.30 10.37
N SER A 298 -2.80 -26.42 11.34
CA SER A 298 -3.50 -26.45 12.63
C SER A 298 -4.62 -25.44 12.79
N THR A 299 -4.39 -24.19 12.44
CA THR A 299 -5.35 -23.09 12.73
C THR A 299 -5.77 -22.32 11.51
N LEU A 300 -4.83 -21.97 10.66
CA LEU A 300 -5.05 -21.15 9.47
C LEU A 300 -4.46 -21.84 8.26
N GLY A 301 -5.18 -21.85 7.16
CA GLY A 301 -4.68 -22.22 5.85
C GLY A 301 -5.24 -21.33 4.77
N ARG A 302 -4.40 -20.94 3.82
CA ARG A 302 -4.81 -20.37 2.53
C ARG A 302 -4.42 -21.35 1.45
N ILE A 303 -5.42 -21.89 0.79
CA ILE A 303 -5.24 -22.93 -0.22
C ILE A 303 -5.56 -22.36 -1.59
N ASP A 304 -4.56 -22.33 -2.46
CA ASP A 304 -4.67 -21.86 -3.83
C ASP A 304 -4.82 -23.05 -4.80
N GLY A 305 -5.71 -22.97 -5.78
CA GLY A 305 -6.02 -24.08 -6.69
C GLY A 305 -6.79 -23.67 -7.92
N PHE A 306 -7.14 -24.66 -8.74
CA PHE A 306 -7.97 -24.49 -9.92
C PHE A 306 -9.22 -25.37 -9.83
N LEU A 307 -10.37 -24.80 -10.18
CA LEU A 307 -11.59 -25.55 -10.50
C LEU A 307 -11.63 -25.74 -12.01
N LYS A 308 -11.51 -26.99 -12.47
CA LYS A 308 -11.58 -27.32 -13.90
C LYS A 308 -13.01 -27.33 -14.41
N THR A 309 -13.17 -27.30 -15.72
CA THR A 309 -14.50 -27.33 -16.40
C THR A 309 -15.26 -28.64 -16.14
N ASP A 310 -14.58 -29.74 -15.84
CA ASP A 310 -15.16 -31.02 -15.47
C ASP A 310 -15.60 -31.08 -13.98
N GLY A 311 -15.42 -30.00 -13.24
CA GLY A 311 -15.73 -29.89 -11.79
C GLY A 311 -14.65 -30.43 -10.87
N SER A 312 -13.54 -30.95 -11.39
CA SER A 312 -12.42 -31.40 -10.55
C SER A 312 -11.64 -30.23 -9.97
N VAL A 313 -11.23 -30.37 -8.70
CA VAL A 313 -10.42 -29.39 -7.98
C VAL A 313 -8.97 -29.83 -7.97
N VAL A 314 -8.06 -28.98 -8.43
CA VAL A 314 -6.61 -29.25 -8.49
C VAL A 314 -5.89 -28.23 -7.59
N ILE A 315 -5.14 -28.69 -6.62
CA ILE A 315 -4.44 -27.85 -5.64
C ILE A 315 -3.03 -27.51 -6.15
N ILE A 316 -2.65 -26.23 -6.05
CA ILE A 316 -1.36 -25.75 -6.59
C ILE A 316 -0.41 -25.17 -5.53
N ASP A 317 -0.92 -24.56 -4.45
CA ASP A 317 -0.10 -23.88 -3.44
C ASP A 317 -0.84 -23.73 -2.10
N PRO A 318 -0.79 -24.72 -1.20
CA PRO A 318 -1.23 -24.59 0.19
C PRO A 318 -0.25 -23.77 1.02
N ASN A 319 -0.76 -22.78 1.76
CA ASN A 319 0.03 -21.88 2.61
C ASN A 319 -0.47 -21.91 4.05
N THR A 320 0.44 -21.97 5.03
CA THR A 320 0.13 -21.99 6.47
C THR A 320 -0.24 -20.62 7.03
N LEU A 321 0.14 -19.57 6.33
CA LEU A 321 -0.22 -18.18 6.63
C LEU A 321 -0.79 -17.51 5.37
N SER A 322 -1.43 -16.38 5.53
CA SER A 322 -1.89 -15.56 4.42
C SER A 322 -1.23 -14.19 4.48
N GLY A 323 -0.87 -13.62 3.35
CA GLY A 323 -0.42 -12.23 3.29
C GLY A 323 -1.48 -11.29 3.88
N LEU A 324 -1.03 -10.39 4.76
CA LEU A 324 -1.90 -9.48 5.52
C LEU A 324 -1.79 -8.03 5.01
N ALA A 325 -1.61 -7.86 3.70
CA ALA A 325 -1.80 -6.54 3.09
C ALA A 325 -3.26 -6.08 3.26
N PRO A 326 -3.55 -4.77 3.39
CA PRO A 326 -4.91 -4.28 3.66
C PRO A 326 -5.98 -4.70 2.65
N SER A 327 -5.62 -4.97 1.38
CA SER A 327 -6.49 -5.51 0.34
C SER A 327 -6.19 -6.99 0.02
N GLY A 328 -5.57 -7.71 0.96
CA GLY A 328 -5.23 -9.12 0.82
C GLY A 328 -6.46 -10.03 0.80
N PHE A 329 -6.28 -11.25 0.27
CA PHE A 329 -7.38 -12.22 0.11
C PHE A 329 -8.11 -12.50 1.43
N PHE A 330 -7.40 -12.64 2.53
CA PHE A 330 -8.00 -12.93 3.81
C PHE A 330 -8.99 -11.83 4.23
N PHE A 331 -8.55 -10.57 4.20
CA PHE A 331 -9.44 -9.45 4.56
C PHE A 331 -10.57 -9.25 3.55
N THR A 332 -10.32 -9.49 2.24
CA THR A 332 -11.36 -9.43 1.22
C THR A 332 -12.45 -10.49 1.46
N GLN A 333 -12.05 -11.72 1.80
CA GLN A 333 -12.99 -12.81 2.11
C GLN A 333 -13.74 -12.54 3.42
N ALA A 334 -13.06 -12.07 4.45
CA ALA A 334 -13.66 -11.74 5.74
C ALA A 334 -14.68 -10.60 5.65
N ALA A 335 -14.40 -9.59 4.82
CA ALA A 335 -15.32 -8.47 4.60
C ALA A 335 -16.67 -8.92 3.99
N GLN A 336 -16.70 -10.01 3.21
CA GLN A 336 -17.96 -10.57 2.65
C GLN A 336 -18.92 -11.07 3.73
N ILE A 337 -18.41 -11.40 4.90
CA ILE A 337 -19.18 -11.84 6.07
C ILE A 337 -19.25 -10.76 7.16
N GLY A 338 -18.87 -9.53 6.82
CA GLY A 338 -18.99 -8.36 7.70
C GLY A 338 -17.86 -8.19 8.72
N MET A 339 -16.78 -8.96 8.63
CA MET A 339 -15.60 -8.81 9.52
C MET A 339 -14.65 -7.72 9.02
N SER A 340 -14.29 -6.81 9.91
CA SER A 340 -13.21 -5.84 9.68
C SER A 340 -11.82 -6.48 9.87
N HIS A 341 -10.77 -5.75 9.55
CA HIS A 341 -9.39 -6.19 9.80
C HIS A 341 -9.14 -6.49 11.28
N THR A 342 -9.63 -5.60 12.16
CA THR A 342 -9.54 -5.77 13.63
C THR A 342 -10.28 -7.02 14.08
N ASP A 343 -11.47 -7.30 13.53
CA ASP A 343 -12.26 -8.49 13.89
C ASP A 343 -11.52 -9.77 13.51
N VAL A 344 -10.93 -9.82 12.30
CA VAL A 344 -10.14 -10.96 11.82
C VAL A 344 -8.95 -11.22 12.73
N ILE A 345 -8.15 -10.18 13.01
CA ILE A 345 -6.95 -10.29 13.85
C ILE A 345 -7.31 -10.75 15.25
N ASN A 346 -8.34 -10.15 15.85
CA ASN A 346 -8.85 -10.55 17.17
C ASN A 346 -9.38 -11.99 17.17
N TYR A 347 -10.10 -12.39 16.12
CA TYR A 347 -10.60 -13.77 15.97
C TYR A 347 -9.46 -14.79 15.95
N LEU A 348 -8.41 -14.54 15.18
CA LEU A 348 -7.24 -15.42 15.11
C LEU A 348 -6.53 -15.54 16.46
N ILE A 349 -6.28 -14.41 17.14
CA ILE A 349 -5.61 -14.39 18.44
C ILE A 349 -6.46 -15.15 19.48
N LYS A 350 -7.76 -14.84 19.56
CA LYS A 350 -8.69 -15.50 20.49
C LYS A 350 -8.73 -17.02 20.24
N ASN A 351 -8.75 -17.45 18.98
CA ASN A 351 -8.75 -18.87 18.63
C ASN A 351 -7.46 -19.57 19.08
N GLU A 352 -6.31 -18.97 18.85
CA GLU A 352 -5.02 -19.55 19.27
C GLU A 352 -4.90 -19.59 20.81
N LEU A 353 -5.22 -18.50 21.50
CA LEU A 353 -5.14 -18.45 22.96
C LEU A 353 -5.97 -19.54 23.65
N LYS A 354 -7.15 -19.90 23.10
CA LYS A 354 -7.93 -21.04 23.56
C LYS A 354 -7.12 -22.34 23.47
N GLY A 355 -6.44 -22.58 22.34
CA GLY A 355 -5.61 -23.76 22.11
C GLY A 355 -4.46 -23.88 23.07
N TYR A 356 -3.91 -22.77 23.56
CA TYR A 356 -2.86 -22.71 24.58
C TYR A 356 -3.41 -22.70 26.03
N GLY A 357 -4.73 -22.78 26.22
CA GLY A 357 -5.34 -22.71 27.55
C GLY A 357 -5.25 -21.32 28.22
N MET A 358 -4.95 -20.29 27.42
CA MET A 358 -4.87 -18.90 27.88
C MET A 358 -6.24 -18.22 27.72
N ASN A 359 -7.20 -18.64 28.54
CA ASN A 359 -8.53 -18.02 28.56
C ASN A 359 -8.43 -16.66 29.25
N GLN A 360 -8.30 -15.59 28.50
CA GLN A 360 -8.69 -14.26 29.00
C GLN A 360 -10.20 -14.13 28.84
N ASP A 361 -10.88 -13.80 29.95
CA ASP A 361 -12.27 -13.36 29.92
C ASP A 361 -12.34 -12.00 29.18
N PHE A 362 -12.50 -12.07 27.87
CA PHE A 362 -12.85 -10.89 27.03
C PHE A 362 -14.34 -10.49 27.22
N SER A 363 -14.94 -10.92 28.35
CA SER A 363 -16.37 -10.74 28.66
C SER A 363 -16.83 -9.30 28.90
N ASN A 364 -15.98 -8.30 28.67
CA ASN A 364 -16.36 -6.90 28.84
C ASN A 364 -16.69 -6.19 27.52
N GLU A 365 -17.19 -6.90 26.49
CA GLU A 365 -17.85 -6.23 25.34
C GLU A 365 -19.08 -5.42 25.77
N ALA A 366 -19.67 -5.74 26.94
CA ALA A 366 -20.83 -5.03 27.50
C ALA A 366 -20.48 -3.77 28.31
N ASP A 367 -19.25 -3.64 28.86
CA ASP A 367 -18.88 -2.53 29.74
C ASP A 367 -18.26 -1.34 29.00
N ILE A 368 -17.83 -1.51 27.75
CA ILE A 368 -17.33 -0.41 26.89
C ILE A 368 -18.50 0.42 26.33
N ALA A 369 -19.73 -0.07 26.41
CA ALA A 369 -20.91 0.55 25.81
C ALA A 369 -21.48 1.76 26.58
N GLN A 370 -20.86 2.26 27.66
CA GLN A 370 -21.44 3.31 28.49
C GLN A 370 -20.58 4.56 28.76
N THR A 371 -19.87 5.08 27.74
CA THR A 371 -19.63 6.52 27.70
C THR A 371 -20.30 7.09 26.47
N HIS A 372 -21.54 7.51 26.59
CA HIS A 372 -22.34 8.17 25.55
C HIS A 372 -21.82 9.58 25.25
N THR A 373 -20.61 9.72 24.74
CA THR A 373 -20.26 10.89 23.94
C THR A 373 -20.73 10.62 22.52
N LYS A 374 -21.62 11.46 21.98
CA LYS A 374 -22.08 11.39 20.59
C LYS A 374 -20.85 11.37 19.67
N LYS A 375 -20.64 10.27 18.94
CA LYS A 375 -19.53 10.16 17.98
C LYS A 375 -19.71 11.18 16.88
N ILE A 376 -18.59 11.74 16.41
CA ILE A 376 -18.57 12.64 15.25
C ILE A 376 -18.69 11.77 13.99
N LYS A 377 -19.61 12.11 13.10
CA LYS A 377 -19.82 11.44 11.81
C LYS A 377 -18.90 11.99 10.76
N ILE A 378 -17.98 11.16 10.25
CA ILE A 378 -17.02 11.54 9.23
C ILE A 378 -17.32 10.84 7.90
N GLY A 379 -17.66 11.62 6.87
CA GLY A 379 -17.69 11.14 5.51
C GLY A 379 -16.29 11.14 4.92
N VAL A 380 -15.81 10.01 4.39
CA VAL A 380 -14.50 9.91 3.73
C VAL A 380 -14.69 9.75 2.24
N LEU A 381 -14.34 10.78 1.46
CA LEU A 381 -14.41 10.72 -0.01
C LEU A 381 -13.24 9.92 -0.58
N LEU A 382 -13.52 9.00 -1.48
CA LEU A 382 -12.52 8.14 -2.14
C LEU A 382 -12.93 7.78 -3.58
N GLY A 383 -12.00 7.35 -4.44
CA GLY A 383 -12.24 7.14 -5.87
C GLY A 383 -12.08 8.44 -6.67
N GLY A 384 -13.14 8.88 -7.31
CA GLY A 384 -13.18 10.15 -8.08
C GLY A 384 -12.92 9.99 -9.59
N PRO A 385 -13.13 11.07 -10.37
CA PRO A 385 -13.02 11.07 -11.83
C PRO A 385 -11.59 11.27 -12.36
N SER A 386 -10.61 11.52 -11.49
CA SER A 386 -9.23 11.82 -11.90
C SER A 386 -8.46 10.56 -12.33
N ASN A 387 -7.32 10.75 -13.00
CA ASN A 387 -6.37 9.67 -13.30
C ASN A 387 -5.74 9.06 -12.03
N GLU A 388 -5.89 9.72 -10.87
CA GLU A 388 -5.38 9.29 -9.56
C GLU A 388 -6.42 8.55 -8.71
N LYS A 389 -7.52 8.08 -9.32
CA LYS A 389 -8.65 7.44 -8.60
C LYS A 389 -8.25 6.22 -7.76
N GLU A 390 -7.26 5.44 -8.21
CA GLU A 390 -6.76 4.27 -7.46
C GLU A 390 -5.95 4.71 -6.23
N THR A 391 -5.16 5.77 -6.34
CA THR A 391 -4.47 6.41 -5.21
C THR A 391 -5.48 7.00 -4.22
N SER A 392 -6.53 7.64 -4.74
CA SER A 392 -7.64 8.17 -3.94
C SER A 392 -8.37 7.06 -3.17
N LEU A 393 -8.63 5.91 -3.82
CA LEU A 393 -9.21 4.73 -3.16
C LEU A 393 -8.33 4.23 -2.01
N ASN A 394 -7.04 4.10 -2.25
CA ASN A 394 -6.09 3.60 -1.23
C ASN A 394 -5.92 4.57 -0.07
N SER A 395 -5.82 5.88 -0.33
CA SER A 395 -5.75 6.91 0.70
C SER A 395 -7.03 6.96 1.53
N GLY A 396 -8.20 7.00 0.88
CA GLY A 396 -9.50 7.02 1.56
C GLY A 396 -9.72 5.79 2.42
N ARG A 397 -9.36 4.60 1.93
CA ARG A 397 -9.41 3.36 2.70
C ARG A 397 -8.51 3.42 3.94
N ASN A 398 -7.27 3.87 3.79
CA ASN A 398 -6.35 4.02 4.91
C ASN A 398 -6.87 5.01 5.94
N ILE A 399 -7.46 6.12 5.51
CA ILE A 399 -8.11 7.09 6.40
C ILE A 399 -9.24 6.43 7.17
N CYS A 400 -10.16 5.70 6.49
CA CYS A 400 -11.25 4.98 7.14
C CYS A 400 -10.76 4.03 8.24
N TYR A 401 -9.65 3.33 8.00
CA TYR A 401 -9.10 2.37 8.96
C TYR A 401 -8.32 3.03 10.10
N LYS A 402 -7.85 4.26 9.94
CA LYS A 402 -7.09 4.99 10.97
C LYS A 402 -7.94 5.95 11.81
N LEU A 403 -9.16 6.23 11.39
CA LEU A 403 -10.12 6.96 12.22
C LEU A 403 -10.57 6.08 13.38
N SER A 404 -10.33 6.53 14.61
CA SER A 404 -10.65 5.77 15.83
C SER A 404 -12.16 5.50 15.94
N PRO A 405 -12.60 4.25 15.99
CA PRO A 405 -14.00 3.91 16.17
C PRO A 405 -14.56 4.33 17.55
N GLN A 406 -13.71 4.70 18.50
CA GLN A 406 -14.10 5.24 19.80
C GLN A 406 -14.60 6.68 19.66
N LYS A 407 -14.02 7.48 18.74
CA LYS A 407 -14.32 8.90 18.54
C LYS A 407 -15.27 9.15 17.38
N TYR A 408 -15.19 8.32 16.34
CA TYR A 408 -15.79 8.58 15.04
C TYR A 408 -16.76 7.48 14.58
N GLU A 409 -17.80 7.90 13.89
CA GLU A 409 -18.64 7.07 13.04
C GLU A 409 -18.23 7.37 11.59
N VAL A 410 -17.57 6.40 10.92
CA VAL A 410 -16.99 6.61 9.59
C VAL A 410 -17.95 6.15 8.51
N LEU A 411 -18.25 7.03 7.56
CA LEU A 411 -19.04 6.76 6.37
C LEU A 411 -18.13 6.85 5.13
N PRO A 412 -17.62 5.72 4.59
CA PRO A 412 -16.87 5.74 3.33
C PRO A 412 -17.81 6.11 2.18
N LEU A 413 -17.42 7.10 1.36
CA LEU A 413 -18.20 7.66 0.26
C LEU A 413 -17.40 7.54 -1.04
N PHE A 414 -17.81 6.61 -1.89
CA PHE A 414 -17.23 6.47 -3.23
C PHE A 414 -17.75 7.56 -4.13
N VAL A 415 -16.82 8.26 -4.78
CA VAL A 415 -17.11 9.27 -5.79
C VAL A 415 -16.87 8.63 -7.14
N ASP A 416 -17.90 8.53 -7.98
CA ASP A 416 -17.77 7.94 -9.31
C ASP A 416 -17.23 8.94 -10.36
N ALA A 417 -17.08 8.48 -11.59
CA ALA A 417 -16.59 9.31 -12.70
C ALA A 417 -17.52 10.52 -13.03
N LYS A 418 -18.78 10.51 -12.56
CA LYS A 418 -19.74 11.62 -12.69
C LYS A 418 -19.79 12.50 -11.45
N THR A 419 -18.90 12.27 -10.48
CA THR A 419 -18.91 12.93 -9.17
C THR A 419 -20.16 12.66 -8.32
N GLU A 420 -20.82 11.52 -8.55
CA GLU A 420 -21.93 11.05 -7.74
C GLU A 420 -21.42 10.31 -6.49
N LEU A 421 -22.14 10.44 -5.35
CA LEU A 421 -21.72 9.88 -4.06
C LEU A 421 -22.47 8.59 -3.76
N TYR A 422 -21.71 7.55 -3.36
CA TYR A 422 -22.26 6.26 -2.97
C TYR A 422 -21.62 5.78 -1.66
N PRO A 423 -22.42 5.46 -0.62
CA PRO A 423 -21.89 4.90 0.62
C PRO A 423 -21.36 3.49 0.37
N LEU A 424 -20.17 3.20 0.88
CA LEU A 424 -19.58 1.89 0.80
C LEU A 424 -19.75 1.13 2.12
N ASN A 425 -20.16 -0.11 2.02
CA ASN A 425 -20.02 -1.07 3.11
C ASN A 425 -18.59 -1.67 3.14
N GLN A 426 -18.28 -2.45 4.16
CA GLN A 426 -16.96 -3.08 4.32
C GLN A 426 -16.60 -3.98 3.13
N GLN A 427 -17.57 -4.65 2.52
CA GLN A 427 -17.37 -5.55 1.38
C GLN A 427 -16.84 -4.81 0.15
N LEU A 428 -17.29 -3.60 -0.09
CA LEU A 428 -16.84 -2.75 -1.19
C LEU A 428 -15.57 -1.99 -0.85
N LEU A 429 -15.44 -1.51 0.38
CA LEU A 429 -14.27 -0.74 0.83
C LEU A 429 -12.98 -1.55 0.74
N VAL A 430 -13.01 -2.86 0.95
CA VAL A 430 -11.83 -3.73 0.91
C VAL A 430 -11.36 -4.08 -0.50
N LEU A 431 -12.16 -3.81 -1.54
CA LEU A 431 -11.82 -4.15 -2.94
C LEU A 431 -10.59 -3.40 -3.43
N ASN A 432 -9.84 -4.01 -4.34
CA ASN A 432 -8.50 -3.55 -4.71
C ASN A 432 -8.51 -2.41 -5.75
N ALA A 433 -9.55 -2.30 -6.55
CA ALA A 433 -9.64 -1.34 -7.65
C ALA A 433 -11.00 -0.64 -7.71
N THR A 434 -11.02 0.60 -8.20
CA THR A 434 -12.27 1.36 -8.41
C THR A 434 -13.21 0.64 -9.38
N ALA A 435 -12.70 -0.02 -10.42
CA ALA A 435 -13.49 -0.79 -11.37
C ALA A 435 -14.26 -1.95 -10.70
N GLU A 436 -13.67 -2.63 -9.72
CA GLU A 436 -14.34 -3.69 -8.95
C GLU A 436 -15.50 -3.13 -8.12
N ILE A 437 -15.30 -1.94 -7.53
CA ILE A 437 -16.34 -1.23 -6.77
C ILE A 437 -17.47 -0.84 -7.72
N GLU A 438 -17.17 -0.17 -8.82
CA GLU A 438 -18.16 0.29 -9.81
C GLU A 438 -19.04 -0.85 -10.35
N HIS A 439 -18.46 -2.03 -10.54
CA HIS A 439 -19.17 -3.21 -11.01
C HIS A 439 -20.19 -3.75 -9.98
N LYS A 440 -19.87 -3.62 -8.68
CA LYS A 440 -20.69 -4.15 -7.57
C LYS A 440 -21.56 -3.09 -6.90
N LEU A 441 -21.43 -1.83 -7.30
CA LEU A 441 -22.08 -0.71 -6.68
C LEU A 441 -23.60 -0.75 -6.87
N ASP A 442 -24.34 -0.68 -5.77
CA ASP A 442 -25.78 -0.45 -5.81
C ASP A 442 -26.08 1.03 -6.07
N ARG A 443 -26.44 1.36 -7.29
CA ARG A 443 -26.69 2.75 -7.69
C ARG A 443 -27.96 3.34 -7.09
N THR A 444 -28.78 2.57 -6.41
CA THR A 444 -29.98 3.05 -5.71
C THR A 444 -29.64 3.70 -4.37
N THR A 445 -28.45 3.44 -3.82
CA THR A 445 -27.95 3.99 -2.55
C THR A 445 -27.33 5.39 -2.68
N LYS A 446 -27.38 5.99 -3.87
CA LYS A 446 -26.82 7.30 -4.15
C LYS A 446 -27.27 8.36 -3.13
N ILE A 447 -26.32 9.11 -2.59
CA ILE A 447 -26.55 10.29 -1.77
C ILE A 447 -26.34 11.54 -2.64
N ASN A 448 -27.31 12.48 -2.63
CA ASN A 448 -27.08 13.75 -3.30
C ASN A 448 -26.21 14.67 -2.43
N TRP A 449 -25.39 15.49 -3.05
CA TRP A 449 -24.51 16.42 -2.32
C TRP A 449 -25.26 17.29 -1.33
N HIS A 450 -26.43 17.83 -1.70
CA HIS A 450 -27.23 18.70 -0.82
C HIS A 450 -27.80 17.99 0.42
N ASP A 451 -27.93 16.65 0.40
CA ASP A 451 -28.38 15.84 1.53
C ASP A 451 -27.24 15.44 2.48
N LEU A 452 -25.98 15.59 2.03
CA LEU A 452 -24.80 15.15 2.76
C LEU A 452 -24.71 15.68 4.22
N PRO A 453 -25.11 16.94 4.54
CA PRO A 453 -25.12 17.44 5.92
C PRO A 453 -25.98 16.64 6.90
N GLN A 454 -26.91 15.83 6.41
CA GLN A 454 -27.76 14.96 7.26
C GLN A 454 -27.02 13.70 7.71
N PHE A 455 -25.96 13.32 6.97
CA PHE A 455 -25.22 12.07 7.18
C PHE A 455 -23.87 12.28 7.89
N VAL A 456 -23.26 13.46 7.76
CA VAL A 456 -21.90 13.71 8.24
C VAL A 456 -21.78 15.05 8.97
N ASP A 457 -20.92 15.09 9.98
CA ASP A 457 -20.50 16.32 10.69
C ASP A 457 -19.21 16.92 10.10
N PHE A 458 -18.44 16.11 9.36
CA PHE A 458 -17.17 16.45 8.75
C PHE A 458 -16.95 15.61 7.49
N VAL A 459 -16.28 16.17 6.48
CA VAL A 459 -15.85 15.42 5.29
C VAL A 459 -14.33 15.37 5.24
N PHE A 460 -13.77 14.15 5.25
CA PHE A 460 -12.37 13.93 4.95
C PHE A 460 -12.22 13.71 3.44
N ILE A 461 -11.60 14.66 2.75
CA ILE A 461 -11.33 14.56 1.31
C ILE A 461 -10.10 13.67 1.13
N GLY A 462 -10.33 12.41 0.72
CA GLY A 462 -9.30 11.45 0.35
C GLY A 462 -9.09 11.34 -1.15
N LEU A 463 -9.64 12.28 -1.92
CA LEU A 463 -9.51 12.37 -3.37
C LEU A 463 -8.19 13.05 -3.75
N HIS A 464 -7.56 12.60 -4.83
CA HIS A 464 -6.36 13.17 -5.40
C HIS A 464 -6.61 13.58 -6.85
N GLY A 465 -5.97 14.69 -7.25
CA GLY A 465 -6.08 15.27 -8.58
C GLY A 465 -7.47 15.84 -8.90
N GLY A 466 -7.57 16.56 -10.00
CA GLY A 466 -8.81 17.09 -10.56
C GLY A 466 -9.73 17.77 -9.54
N PRO A 467 -11.04 17.43 -9.50
CA PRO A 467 -12.01 18.07 -8.60
C PRO A 467 -11.67 17.93 -7.10
N GLY A 468 -10.90 16.92 -6.69
CA GLY A 468 -10.47 16.74 -5.30
C GLY A 468 -9.55 17.84 -4.81
N GLU A 469 -8.67 18.35 -5.68
CA GLU A 469 -7.61 19.30 -5.31
C GLU A 469 -7.69 20.67 -5.98
N ASN A 470 -8.61 20.90 -6.93
CA ASN A 470 -8.70 22.15 -7.67
C ASN A 470 -9.66 23.19 -7.10
N GLY A 471 -10.24 22.95 -5.93
CA GLY A 471 -11.20 23.86 -5.28
C GLY A 471 -12.68 23.50 -5.52
N ALA A 472 -13.00 22.58 -6.44
CA ALA A 472 -14.40 22.26 -6.76
C ALA A 472 -15.13 21.56 -5.59
N ILE A 473 -14.53 20.51 -5.02
CA ILE A 473 -15.10 19.81 -3.85
C ILE A 473 -15.08 20.73 -2.63
N GLN A 474 -14.00 21.49 -2.42
CA GLN A 474 -13.89 22.47 -1.34
C GLN A 474 -15.04 23.49 -1.39
N GLY A 475 -15.30 24.04 -2.59
CA GLY A 475 -16.42 24.98 -2.80
C GLY A 475 -17.79 24.37 -2.55
N THR A 476 -17.99 23.12 -2.96
CA THR A 476 -19.21 22.36 -2.67
C THR A 476 -19.44 22.22 -1.16
N LEU A 477 -18.40 21.81 -0.42
CA LEU A 477 -18.48 21.62 1.02
C LEU A 477 -18.66 22.94 1.79
N GLU A 478 -18.03 24.03 1.35
CA GLU A 478 -18.23 25.36 1.93
C GLU A 478 -19.68 25.86 1.74
N MET A 479 -20.26 25.65 0.57
CA MET A 479 -21.66 25.99 0.33
C MET A 479 -22.65 25.16 1.16
N LEU A 480 -22.28 23.92 1.49
CA LEU A 480 -23.06 23.02 2.36
C LEU A 480 -22.81 23.26 3.84
N GLY A 481 -21.84 24.11 4.21
CA GLY A 481 -21.46 24.38 5.60
C GLY A 481 -20.80 23.19 6.29
N ILE A 482 -20.18 22.29 5.53
CA ILE A 482 -19.53 21.09 6.07
C ILE A 482 -18.02 21.35 6.23
N PRO A 483 -17.47 21.20 7.45
CA PRO A 483 -16.03 21.23 7.69
C PRO A 483 -15.29 20.12 6.93
N TYR A 484 -14.05 20.40 6.50
CA TYR A 484 -13.22 19.44 5.79
C TYR A 484 -11.71 19.65 6.05
N ASN A 485 -10.87 18.67 5.70
CA ASN A 485 -9.42 18.72 5.81
C ASN A 485 -8.78 19.49 4.63
N GLY A 486 -7.57 19.98 4.83
CA GLY A 486 -6.77 20.61 3.80
C GLY A 486 -7.11 22.07 3.52
N PRO A 487 -6.51 22.68 2.48
CA PRO A 487 -6.69 24.07 2.11
C PRO A 487 -8.09 24.42 1.59
N GLY A 488 -8.45 25.70 1.62
CA GLY A 488 -9.67 26.24 1.04
C GLY A 488 -9.63 26.40 -0.48
N ILE A 489 -10.71 26.93 -1.07
CA ILE A 489 -10.92 27.03 -2.51
C ILE A 489 -9.75 27.72 -3.23
N ALA A 490 -9.38 28.92 -2.78
CA ALA A 490 -8.40 29.77 -3.47
C ALA A 490 -7.00 29.12 -3.50
N ALA A 491 -6.55 28.57 -2.36
CA ALA A 491 -5.26 27.90 -2.28
C ALA A 491 -5.24 26.61 -3.10
N SER A 492 -6.31 25.79 -3.04
CA SER A 492 -6.44 24.58 -3.84
C SER A 492 -6.38 24.89 -5.34
N ALA A 493 -7.13 25.87 -5.82
CA ALA A 493 -7.13 26.27 -7.22
C ALA A 493 -5.78 26.84 -7.69
N LEU A 494 -5.12 27.65 -6.86
CA LEU A 494 -3.81 28.22 -7.17
C LEU A 494 -2.74 27.13 -7.24
N CYS A 495 -2.68 26.26 -6.25
CA CYS A 495 -1.64 25.22 -6.16
C CYS A 495 -1.78 24.14 -7.23
N MET A 496 -2.99 23.91 -7.75
CA MET A 496 -3.21 22.95 -8.83
C MET A 496 -2.59 23.40 -10.15
N ASP A 497 -2.57 24.72 -10.43
CA ASP A 497 -1.95 25.29 -11.62
C ASP A 497 -0.48 25.66 -11.35
N LYS A 498 0.43 24.75 -11.67
CA LYS A 498 1.88 24.90 -11.40
C LYS A 498 2.48 26.19 -11.99
N HIS A 499 2.01 26.59 -13.17
CA HIS A 499 2.50 27.81 -13.81
C HIS A 499 2.05 29.09 -13.08
N LYS A 500 0.77 29.15 -12.69
CA LYS A 500 0.25 30.28 -11.91
C LYS A 500 0.86 30.31 -10.51
N LEU A 501 1.00 29.17 -9.87
CA LEU A 501 1.66 29.06 -8.56
C LEU A 501 3.11 29.58 -8.63
N ASN A 502 3.91 29.12 -9.61
CA ASN A 502 5.30 29.57 -9.76
C ASN A 502 5.39 31.08 -10.01
N ASN A 503 4.53 31.62 -10.86
CA ASN A 503 4.49 33.06 -11.09
C ASN A 503 4.10 33.85 -9.82
N PHE A 504 3.12 33.36 -9.08
CA PHE A 504 2.72 33.96 -7.79
C PHE A 504 3.88 33.93 -6.79
N LEU A 505 4.49 32.76 -6.55
CA LEU A 505 5.60 32.61 -5.61
C LEU A 505 6.82 33.48 -5.99
N ARG A 506 7.13 33.58 -7.30
CA ARG A 506 8.19 34.47 -7.81
C ARG A 506 7.92 35.93 -7.45
N THR A 507 6.69 36.41 -7.55
CA THR A 507 6.33 37.79 -7.15
C THR A 507 6.43 38.04 -5.65
N GLN A 508 6.35 36.96 -4.86
CA GLN A 508 6.52 37.00 -3.40
C GLN A 508 7.97 36.82 -2.96
N GLY A 509 8.91 36.69 -3.90
CA GLY A 509 10.35 36.61 -3.65
C GLY A 509 10.87 35.19 -3.35
N PHE A 510 10.10 34.15 -3.65
CA PHE A 510 10.58 32.76 -3.55
C PHE A 510 11.27 32.33 -4.84
N ASP A 511 12.31 31.51 -4.69
CA ASP A 511 12.92 30.84 -5.82
C ASP A 511 12.02 29.73 -6.37
N VAL A 512 11.75 29.78 -7.65
CA VAL A 512 10.99 28.78 -8.41
C VAL A 512 11.68 28.55 -9.76
N PRO A 513 11.47 27.40 -10.43
CA PRO A 513 12.05 27.16 -11.76
C PRO A 513 11.60 28.20 -12.77
N ASP A 514 12.50 28.60 -13.67
CA ASP A 514 12.11 29.34 -14.86
C ASP A 514 11.25 28.45 -15.76
N SER A 515 10.14 28.97 -16.25
CA SER A 515 9.18 28.14 -16.99
C SER A 515 8.44 28.92 -18.07
N LEU A 516 8.00 28.20 -19.10
CA LEU A 516 7.14 28.67 -20.17
C LEU A 516 5.87 27.88 -20.23
N LEU A 517 4.74 28.53 -20.43
CA LEU A 517 3.46 27.89 -20.68
C LEU A 517 3.15 28.00 -22.19
N LEU A 518 3.07 26.85 -22.85
CA LEU A 518 2.84 26.74 -24.29
C LEU A 518 1.36 26.43 -24.53
N SER A 519 0.73 27.14 -25.48
CA SER A 519 -0.60 26.83 -25.94
C SER A 519 -0.57 25.81 -27.09
N LYS A 520 -1.58 24.95 -27.17
CA LYS A 520 -1.77 24.02 -28.28
C LYS A 520 -1.92 24.76 -29.61
N HIS A 521 -2.54 25.91 -29.57
CA HIS A 521 -2.74 26.76 -30.77
C HIS A 521 -1.39 27.19 -31.38
N ASP A 522 -0.51 27.78 -30.55
CA ASP A 522 0.80 28.28 -31.03
C ASP A 522 1.70 27.12 -31.48
N TRP A 523 1.63 25.98 -30.77
CA TRP A 523 2.36 24.77 -31.13
C TRP A 523 1.97 24.22 -32.51
N LEU A 524 0.66 24.23 -32.84
CA LEU A 524 0.19 23.75 -34.13
C LEU A 524 0.50 24.70 -35.27
N LEU A 525 0.72 26.01 -34.98
CA LEU A 525 1.14 26.99 -36.00
C LEU A 525 2.61 26.77 -36.41
N ASP A 526 3.54 26.70 -35.46
CA ASP A 526 4.97 26.48 -35.72
C ASP A 526 5.70 25.87 -34.52
N SER A 527 5.66 24.55 -34.44
CA SER A 527 6.30 23.79 -33.35
C SER A 527 7.82 23.97 -33.29
N ASN A 528 8.50 24.20 -34.46
CA ASN A 528 9.92 24.37 -34.48
C ASN A 528 10.38 25.69 -33.87
N THR A 529 9.73 26.80 -34.22
CA THR A 529 10.02 28.12 -33.64
C THR A 529 9.70 28.14 -32.15
N VAL A 530 8.59 27.55 -31.72
CA VAL A 530 8.25 27.45 -30.30
C VAL A 530 9.28 26.61 -29.51
N ALA A 531 9.76 25.48 -30.08
CA ALA A 531 10.80 24.69 -29.45
C ALA A 531 12.14 25.45 -29.35
N GLU A 532 12.53 26.20 -30.37
CA GLU A 532 13.73 27.05 -30.33
C GLU A 532 13.63 28.15 -29.27
N GLN A 533 12.46 28.76 -29.10
CA GLN A 533 12.22 29.73 -28.05
C GLN A 533 12.39 29.09 -26.65
N CYS A 534 11.86 27.89 -26.44
CA CYS A 534 12.05 27.13 -25.19
C CYS A 534 13.55 26.90 -24.92
N ILE A 535 14.31 26.42 -25.91
CA ILE A 535 15.74 26.15 -25.76
C ILE A 535 16.54 27.44 -25.48
N THR A 536 16.18 28.54 -26.14
CA THR A 536 16.85 29.82 -25.94
C THR A 536 16.65 30.38 -24.53
N GLN A 537 15.44 30.21 -23.96
CA GLN A 537 15.09 30.79 -22.66
C GLN A 537 15.46 29.87 -21.48
N LEU A 538 15.29 28.55 -21.63
CA LEU A 538 15.43 27.60 -20.52
C LEU A 538 16.69 26.73 -20.60
N SER A 539 17.31 26.63 -21.80
CA SER A 539 18.37 25.69 -22.12
C SER A 539 17.91 24.21 -22.04
N LEU A 540 18.77 23.30 -22.47
CA LEU A 540 18.58 21.86 -22.32
C LEU A 540 19.60 21.33 -21.31
N PRO A 541 19.26 20.28 -20.54
CA PRO A 541 17.96 19.57 -20.53
C PRO A 541 16.84 20.42 -19.90
N ALA A 542 15.60 20.22 -20.38
CA ALA A 542 14.39 20.85 -19.86
C ALA A 542 13.36 19.80 -19.41
N ILE A 543 12.49 20.17 -18.47
CA ILE A 543 11.38 19.33 -18.00
C ILE A 543 10.11 19.76 -18.71
N VAL A 544 9.40 18.78 -19.28
CA VAL A 544 8.13 18.96 -19.98
C VAL A 544 7.04 18.27 -19.19
N LYS A 545 5.97 18.98 -18.83
CA LYS A 545 4.87 18.43 -18.01
C LYS A 545 3.54 19.15 -18.27
N PRO A 546 2.38 18.54 -17.96
CA PRO A 546 1.12 19.26 -17.83
C PRO A 546 1.22 20.30 -16.71
N HIS A 547 0.58 21.46 -16.88
CA HIS A 547 0.61 22.50 -15.85
C HIS A 547 -0.38 22.26 -14.71
N ASP A 548 -1.41 21.41 -14.95
CA ASP A 548 -2.59 21.19 -14.10
C ASP A 548 -2.86 19.72 -13.75
N ASP A 549 -1.84 18.84 -13.83
CA ASP A 549 -1.94 17.41 -13.51
C ASP A 549 -1.00 17.02 -12.35
N GLY A 550 -1.30 15.90 -11.68
CA GLY A 550 -0.54 15.37 -10.55
C GLY A 550 0.27 14.10 -10.88
N CYS A 551 0.84 13.47 -9.85
CA CYS A 551 1.48 12.14 -9.85
C CYS A 551 2.60 11.90 -10.87
N SER A 552 3.31 12.91 -11.34
CA SER A 552 4.34 12.77 -12.41
C SER A 552 3.81 12.15 -13.72
N VAL A 553 2.51 12.16 -13.94
CA VAL A 553 1.91 11.68 -15.19
C VAL A 553 2.37 12.57 -16.34
N MET A 554 2.92 11.96 -17.39
CA MET A 554 3.44 12.64 -18.57
C MET A 554 4.61 13.62 -18.32
N VAL A 555 5.30 13.57 -17.18
CA VAL A 555 6.50 14.36 -16.93
C VAL A 555 7.68 13.71 -17.69
N GLN A 556 8.38 14.50 -18.52
CA GLN A 556 9.51 14.04 -19.32
C GLN A 556 10.67 15.01 -19.23
N LYS A 557 11.89 14.47 -19.20
CA LYS A 557 13.13 15.23 -19.30
C LYS A 557 13.64 15.16 -20.75
N ALA A 558 13.64 16.29 -21.42
CA ALA A 558 14.13 16.43 -22.77
C ALA A 558 15.59 16.89 -22.78
N LYS A 559 16.48 16.10 -23.38
CA LYS A 559 17.93 16.35 -23.49
C LYS A 559 18.29 16.94 -24.86
N THR A 560 17.43 16.71 -25.87
CA THR A 560 17.60 17.20 -27.23
C THR A 560 16.35 17.95 -27.71
N LYS A 561 16.48 18.69 -28.81
CA LYS A 561 15.34 19.40 -29.46
C LYS A 561 14.27 18.41 -29.91
N GLU A 562 14.67 17.25 -30.44
CA GLU A 562 13.78 16.21 -30.93
C GLU A 562 12.97 15.61 -29.76
N GLU A 563 13.62 15.32 -28.63
CA GLU A 563 12.96 14.86 -27.40
C GLU A 563 12.00 15.91 -26.86
N LEU A 564 12.37 17.19 -26.88
CA LEU A 564 11.49 18.29 -26.45
C LEU A 564 10.23 18.37 -27.32
N ILE A 565 10.38 18.32 -28.65
CA ILE A 565 9.24 18.33 -29.58
C ILE A 565 8.34 17.12 -29.35
N HIS A 566 8.93 15.93 -29.18
CA HIS A 566 8.19 14.69 -28.93
C HIS A 566 7.39 14.78 -27.63
N ALA A 567 8.01 15.20 -26.54
CA ALA A 567 7.38 15.30 -25.22
C ALA A 567 6.18 16.28 -25.24
N ILE A 568 6.36 17.48 -25.83
CA ILE A 568 5.30 18.49 -25.94
C ILE A 568 4.15 17.95 -26.81
N THR A 569 4.46 17.35 -27.97
CA THR A 569 3.46 16.79 -28.86
C THR A 569 2.66 15.69 -28.21
N THR A 570 3.33 14.82 -27.44
CA THR A 570 2.69 13.73 -26.69
C THR A 570 1.63 14.27 -25.73
N ILE A 571 1.93 15.30 -24.94
CA ILE A 571 0.97 15.91 -24.00
C ILE A 571 -0.21 16.53 -24.73
N PHE A 572 0.02 17.26 -25.83
CA PHE A 572 -1.07 17.83 -26.64
C PHE A 572 -1.96 16.78 -27.30
N THR A 573 -1.40 15.63 -27.70
CA THR A 573 -2.20 14.51 -28.27
C THR A 573 -3.06 13.81 -27.23
N GLN A 574 -2.68 13.87 -25.94
CA GLN A 574 -3.49 13.38 -24.82
C GLN A 574 -4.62 14.34 -24.41
N GLY A 575 -4.87 15.39 -25.21
CA GLY A 575 -6.04 16.27 -25.04
C GLY A 575 -5.81 17.49 -24.14
N LYS A 576 -4.58 17.77 -23.73
CA LYS A 576 -4.27 19.01 -22.97
C LYS A 576 -4.22 20.22 -23.92
N ASP A 577 -4.65 21.38 -23.43
CA ASP A 577 -4.62 22.64 -24.17
C ASP A 577 -3.34 23.45 -23.92
N HIS A 578 -2.65 23.17 -22.81
CA HIS A 578 -1.41 23.82 -22.42
C HIS A 578 -0.38 22.80 -21.92
N VAL A 579 0.89 23.11 -22.19
CA VAL A 579 2.06 22.35 -21.73
C VAL A 579 3.03 23.32 -21.05
N MET A 580 3.54 22.93 -19.89
CA MET A 580 4.58 23.66 -19.18
C MET A 580 5.94 23.07 -19.52
N VAL A 581 6.87 23.93 -19.92
CA VAL A 581 8.29 23.59 -20.05
C VAL A 581 9.06 24.39 -19.02
N GLU A 582 9.89 23.73 -18.23
CA GLU A 582 10.68 24.37 -17.17
C GLU A 582 12.13 23.96 -17.20
N GLU A 583 13.00 24.78 -16.57
CA GLU A 583 14.41 24.45 -16.44
C GLU A 583 14.60 23.18 -15.60
N CYS A 584 15.57 22.36 -16.00
CA CYS A 584 15.94 21.18 -15.22
C CYS A 584 16.86 21.59 -14.05
N ILE A 585 16.33 21.53 -12.83
CA ILE A 585 17.10 21.89 -11.63
C ILE A 585 18.05 20.74 -11.26
N ILE A 586 19.29 21.08 -10.94
CA ILE A 586 20.29 20.17 -10.39
C ILE A 586 20.45 20.50 -8.92
N GLY A 587 20.18 19.55 -8.03
CA GLY A 587 20.25 19.76 -6.57
C GLY A 587 19.74 18.54 -5.81
N THR A 588 19.58 18.67 -4.51
CA THR A 588 18.98 17.65 -3.66
C THR A 588 17.46 17.82 -3.68
N GLU A 589 16.75 16.83 -4.21
CA GLU A 589 15.29 16.81 -4.24
C GLU A 589 14.73 16.47 -2.86
N LEU A 590 13.83 17.31 -2.40
CA LEU A 590 13.22 17.24 -1.08
C LEU A 590 11.70 17.34 -1.18
N THR A 591 11.01 16.60 -0.32
CA THR A 591 9.59 16.76 -0.09
C THR A 591 9.33 17.06 1.38
N VAL A 592 8.46 18.02 1.68
CA VAL A 592 8.24 18.55 3.04
C VAL A 592 6.76 18.66 3.34
N GLY A 593 6.28 17.88 4.32
CA GLY A 593 4.94 18.06 4.88
C GLY A 593 4.89 19.31 5.74
N VAL A 594 3.80 20.08 5.61
CA VAL A 594 3.52 21.23 6.48
C VAL A 594 2.11 21.06 7.03
N ILE A 595 1.96 21.24 8.35
CA ILE A 595 0.67 21.07 9.06
C ILE A 595 0.36 22.32 9.91
N GLY A 596 -0.93 22.66 9.98
CA GLY A 596 -1.47 23.75 10.80
C GLY A 596 -2.28 24.76 9.98
N ASN A 597 -2.84 25.73 10.67
CA ASN A 597 -3.56 26.87 10.07
C ASN A 597 -2.71 28.14 10.17
N ASP A 598 -2.95 29.00 11.15
CA ASP A 598 -2.25 30.30 11.29
C ASP A 598 -0.75 30.16 11.62
N ASN A 599 -0.37 29.10 12.32
CA ASN A 599 1.00 28.81 12.71
C ASN A 599 1.45 27.47 12.14
N PRO A 600 1.66 27.39 10.82
CA PRO A 600 2.08 26.15 10.18
C PRO A 600 3.44 25.70 10.65
N GLN A 601 3.61 24.39 10.78
CA GLN A 601 4.87 23.74 11.17
C GLN A 601 5.30 22.77 10.08
N ALA A 602 6.50 22.95 9.54
CA ALA A 602 7.10 22.01 8.62
C ALA A 602 7.64 20.79 9.37
N LEU A 603 7.30 19.61 8.86
CA LEU A 603 7.85 18.33 9.31
C LEU A 603 9.31 18.19 8.84
N PRO A 604 10.08 17.22 9.36
CA PRO A 604 11.41 16.94 8.84
C PRO A 604 11.35 16.58 7.34
N PRO A 605 12.15 17.25 6.47
CA PRO A 605 12.13 16.96 5.04
C PRO A 605 12.57 15.53 4.74
N SER A 606 11.97 14.91 3.75
CA SER A 606 12.43 13.66 3.14
C SER A 606 13.25 13.96 1.90
N GLN A 607 14.40 13.30 1.75
CA GLN A 607 15.19 13.30 0.54
C GLN A 607 14.73 12.18 -0.36
N VAL A 608 14.50 12.49 -1.64
CA VAL A 608 14.05 11.53 -2.65
C VAL A 608 15.25 11.06 -3.45
N PHE A 609 15.35 9.74 -3.68
CA PHE A 609 16.34 9.13 -4.56
C PHE A 609 15.59 8.40 -5.67
N SER A 610 15.84 8.78 -6.92
CA SER A 610 15.32 8.07 -8.09
C SER A 610 16.42 7.25 -8.74
N SER A 611 16.10 6.07 -9.25
CA SER A 611 17.01 5.24 -10.03
C SER A 611 17.18 5.76 -11.47
N GLY A 612 16.23 6.59 -11.92
CA GLY A 612 16.19 7.20 -13.25
C GLY A 612 16.28 8.72 -13.24
N ASP A 613 16.04 9.33 -14.40
CA ASP A 613 16.01 10.79 -14.57
C ASP A 613 14.80 11.45 -13.86
N ILE A 614 13.74 10.70 -13.57
CA ILE A 614 12.50 11.14 -12.91
C ILE A 614 11.93 9.97 -12.12
N LEU A 615 11.36 10.23 -10.92
CA LEU A 615 10.74 9.24 -10.07
C LEU A 615 9.52 8.60 -10.78
N SER A 616 9.59 7.29 -11.04
CA SER A 616 8.56 6.54 -11.75
C SER A 616 7.34 6.22 -10.87
N MET A 617 6.23 5.79 -11.50
CA MET A 617 5.03 5.32 -10.78
C MET A 617 5.34 4.05 -9.96
N GLU A 618 6.17 3.15 -10.51
CA GLU A 618 6.61 1.94 -9.83
C GLU A 618 7.40 2.29 -8.56
N GLU A 619 8.32 3.25 -8.63
CA GLU A 619 9.10 3.71 -7.47
C GLU A 619 8.21 4.37 -6.39
N LYS A 620 7.06 4.94 -6.76
CA LYS A 620 6.12 5.56 -5.82
C LYS A 620 5.22 4.56 -5.11
N PHE A 621 4.85 3.45 -5.75
CA PHE A 621 3.75 2.59 -5.28
C PHE A 621 4.13 1.13 -5.01
N LEU A 622 5.21 0.59 -5.62
CA LEU A 622 5.68 -0.76 -5.30
C LEU A 622 6.41 -0.79 -3.96
N PRO A 623 6.07 -1.73 -3.07
CA PRO A 623 6.82 -1.92 -1.83
C PRO A 623 8.30 -2.15 -2.11
N GLY A 624 9.16 -1.30 -1.53
CA GLY A 624 10.62 -1.42 -1.67
C GLY A 624 11.24 -0.86 -2.97
N ALA A 625 10.44 -0.30 -3.90
CA ALA A 625 10.96 0.20 -5.17
C ALA A 625 11.54 1.62 -5.12
N GLY A 626 10.96 2.54 -4.34
CA GLY A 626 11.42 3.93 -4.21
C GLY A 626 12.34 4.14 -3.01
N GLU A 627 13.30 5.06 -3.11
CA GLU A 627 14.18 5.42 -1.99
C GLU A 627 13.84 6.80 -1.44
N ASN A 628 13.47 6.84 -0.14
CA ASN A 628 13.21 8.08 0.59
C ASN A 628 13.95 8.06 1.93
N GLN A 629 14.84 9.01 2.14
CA GLN A 629 15.52 9.17 3.41
C GLN A 629 14.83 10.26 4.24
N THR A 630 14.31 9.90 5.40
CA THR A 630 13.69 10.83 6.36
C THR A 630 14.29 10.65 7.75
N PRO A 631 14.84 11.70 8.39
CA PRO A 631 15.11 13.03 7.82
C PRO A 631 16.10 12.99 6.67
N ALA A 632 16.07 14.03 5.81
CA ALA A 632 17.05 14.19 4.72
C ALA A 632 18.48 14.23 5.26
N LEU A 633 19.43 13.69 4.51
CA LEU A 633 20.87 13.70 4.84
C LEU A 633 21.51 15.07 4.51
N LEU A 634 21.08 16.10 5.22
CA LEU A 634 21.56 17.48 5.05
C LEU A 634 22.00 18.06 6.40
N PRO A 635 22.87 19.08 6.39
CA PRO A 635 23.24 19.83 7.60
C PRO A 635 22.00 20.38 8.32
N LYS A 636 22.05 20.43 9.65
CA LYS A 636 20.90 20.87 10.48
C LYS A 636 20.42 22.29 10.18
N ASP A 637 21.34 23.18 9.86
CA ASP A 637 21.07 24.57 9.46
C ASP A 637 20.37 24.66 8.12
N VAL A 638 20.74 23.81 7.15
CA VAL A 638 20.08 23.66 5.85
C VAL A 638 18.66 23.13 6.05
N ILE A 639 18.50 22.06 6.85
CA ILE A 639 17.17 21.52 7.20
C ILE A 639 16.28 22.61 7.82
N ALA A 640 16.84 23.39 8.76
CA ALA A 640 16.11 24.48 9.39
C ALA A 640 15.74 25.60 8.40
N CYS A 641 16.61 25.89 7.43
CA CYS A 641 16.33 26.83 6.34
C CYS A 641 15.20 26.34 5.46
N VAL A 642 15.27 25.09 4.98
CA VAL A 642 14.22 24.45 4.17
C VAL A 642 12.88 24.50 4.90
N LYS A 643 12.83 24.09 6.16
CA LYS A 643 11.59 24.11 6.94
C LYS A 643 10.97 25.49 7.02
N ARG A 644 11.74 26.53 7.39
CA ARG A 644 11.24 27.91 7.46
C ARG A 644 10.74 28.41 6.10
N THR A 645 11.44 28.08 5.02
CA THR A 645 10.99 28.44 3.67
C THR A 645 9.65 27.79 3.35
N MET A 646 9.48 26.49 3.64
CA MET A 646 8.22 25.77 3.38
C MET A 646 7.05 26.30 4.24
N GLU A 647 7.30 26.65 5.50
CA GLU A 647 6.31 27.30 6.36
C GLU A 647 5.84 28.66 5.77
N GLN A 648 6.78 29.45 5.26
CA GLN A 648 6.47 30.71 4.60
C GLN A 648 5.72 30.52 3.28
N VAL A 649 6.14 29.58 2.44
CA VAL A 649 5.46 29.23 1.18
C VAL A 649 4.03 28.79 1.46
N PHE A 650 3.83 27.88 2.41
CA PHE A 650 2.51 27.41 2.83
C PHE A 650 1.59 28.57 3.23
N LYS A 651 2.09 29.47 4.09
CA LYS A 651 1.34 30.62 4.58
C LYS A 651 1.04 31.63 3.46
N THR A 652 2.03 31.92 2.62
CA THR A 652 1.90 32.90 1.51
C THR A 652 0.93 32.39 0.45
N SER A 653 0.89 31.07 0.17
CA SER A 653 -0.05 30.46 -0.76
C SER A 653 -1.49 30.35 -0.21
N GLY A 654 -1.73 30.76 1.04
CA GLY A 654 -3.03 30.64 1.69
C GLY A 654 -3.41 29.19 2.03
N CYS A 655 -2.45 28.28 2.09
CA CYS A 655 -2.69 26.91 2.52
C CYS A 655 -3.10 26.84 4.00
N ALA A 656 -3.88 25.83 4.34
CA ALA A 656 -4.34 25.54 5.68
C ALA A 656 -4.52 24.03 5.86
N GLY A 657 -4.59 23.56 7.11
CA GLY A 657 -4.73 22.15 7.40
C GLY A 657 -3.41 21.42 7.23
N TYR A 658 -3.12 20.96 6.05
CA TYR A 658 -1.86 20.29 5.69
C TYR A 658 -1.59 20.39 4.20
N SER A 659 -0.33 20.26 3.83
CA SER A 659 0.12 20.08 2.43
C SER A 659 1.48 19.37 2.39
N ARG A 660 1.90 18.98 1.20
CA ARG A 660 3.27 18.54 0.92
C ARG A 660 3.84 19.45 -0.16
N ILE A 661 5.01 20.03 0.13
CA ILE A 661 5.71 20.94 -0.75
C ILE A 661 6.97 20.27 -1.25
N ASP A 662 7.09 20.16 -2.57
CA ASP A 662 8.24 19.54 -3.22
C ASP A 662 9.21 20.65 -3.67
N CYS A 663 10.50 20.50 -3.40
CA CYS A 663 11.52 21.50 -3.65
C CYS A 663 12.90 20.90 -3.93
N PHE A 664 13.79 21.71 -4.51
CA PHE A 664 15.21 21.40 -4.58
C PHE A 664 16.02 22.29 -3.62
N TYR A 665 16.99 21.70 -2.93
CA TYR A 665 18.07 22.45 -2.30
C TYR A 665 19.28 22.44 -3.23
N GLN A 666 19.78 23.63 -3.56
CA GLN A 666 21.01 23.84 -4.30
C GLN A 666 22.11 24.42 -3.42
N THR A 667 23.28 23.78 -3.46
CA THR A 667 24.51 24.37 -2.90
C THR A 667 24.99 25.54 -3.76
N ALA A 668 25.84 26.39 -3.22
CA ALA A 668 26.39 27.54 -3.96
C ALA A 668 27.06 27.17 -5.30
N PRO A 669 27.85 26.05 -5.42
CA PRO A 669 28.42 25.63 -6.69
C PRO A 669 27.38 25.14 -7.72
N GLN A 670 26.23 24.62 -7.27
CA GLN A 670 25.18 24.14 -8.17
C GLN A 670 24.26 25.27 -8.66
N SER A 671 24.22 26.38 -7.93
CA SER A 671 23.33 27.49 -8.17
C SER A 671 23.84 28.45 -9.22
N LYS A 672 22.98 28.85 -10.15
CA LYS A 672 23.25 29.91 -11.15
C LYS A 672 23.61 31.27 -10.48
N THR A 673 23.19 31.49 -9.26
CA THR A 673 23.44 32.72 -8.51
C THR A 673 24.73 32.69 -7.69
N GLY A 674 25.40 31.55 -7.58
CA GLY A 674 26.55 31.34 -6.69
C GLY A 674 26.22 31.35 -5.21
N LYS A 675 24.94 31.26 -4.83
CA LYS A 675 24.44 31.20 -3.45
C LYS A 675 23.60 29.96 -3.24
N GLU A 676 23.60 29.46 -2.03
CA GLU A 676 22.65 28.41 -1.63
C GLU A 676 21.23 28.91 -1.73
N ARG A 677 20.32 28.06 -2.20
CA ARG A 677 18.89 28.40 -2.33
C ARG A 677 17.99 27.18 -2.28
N VAL A 678 16.74 27.43 -1.89
CA VAL A 678 15.64 26.45 -1.88
C VAL A 678 14.66 26.82 -2.99
N ILE A 679 14.51 25.96 -3.97
CA ILE A 679 13.68 26.17 -5.18
C ILE A 679 12.39 25.37 -5.05
N VAL A 680 11.25 26.05 -4.97
CA VAL A 680 9.94 25.41 -4.82
C VAL A 680 9.45 24.93 -6.18
N LEU A 681 9.04 23.66 -6.26
CA LEU A 681 8.52 23.05 -7.49
C LEU A 681 7.01 23.07 -7.56
N GLU A 682 6.35 22.57 -6.52
CA GLU A 682 4.90 22.44 -6.44
C GLU A 682 4.42 22.30 -5.00
N ILE A 683 3.12 22.56 -4.81
CA ILE A 683 2.42 22.34 -3.53
C ILE A 683 1.28 21.36 -3.78
N ASN A 684 1.37 20.20 -3.16
CA ASN A 684 0.30 19.20 -3.14
C ASN A 684 -0.62 19.51 -1.96
N THR A 685 -1.83 19.97 -2.22
CA THR A 685 -2.76 20.46 -1.19
C THR A 685 -3.44 19.35 -0.41
N LEU A 686 -3.60 18.18 -1.01
CA LEU A 686 -4.09 16.95 -0.39
C LEU A 686 -3.11 15.81 -0.71
N PRO A 687 -1.93 15.77 -0.07
CA PRO A 687 -0.94 14.74 -0.35
C PRO A 687 -1.48 13.36 -0.04
N GLY A 688 -0.99 12.34 -0.76
CA GLY A 688 -1.38 10.95 -0.58
C GLY A 688 -1.24 10.50 0.87
N LEU A 689 -2.26 9.79 1.35
CA LEU A 689 -2.35 9.24 2.70
C LEU A 689 -2.42 7.71 2.68
N THR A 690 -1.73 7.07 1.75
CA THR A 690 -1.52 5.62 1.77
C THR A 690 -0.56 5.22 2.91
N PRO A 691 -0.54 3.97 3.36
CA PRO A 691 0.14 3.58 4.62
C PRO A 691 1.62 3.97 4.74
N ALA A 692 2.33 4.14 3.64
CA ALA A 692 3.78 4.38 3.64
C ALA A 692 4.18 5.64 2.84
N THR A 693 3.38 6.69 2.89
CA THR A 693 3.73 7.97 2.24
C THR A 693 4.67 8.82 3.08
N CYS A 694 5.46 9.67 2.40
CA CYS A 694 6.46 10.53 3.05
C CYS A 694 5.90 11.34 4.22
N ILE A 695 4.65 11.83 4.14
CA ILE A 695 4.08 12.65 5.20
C ILE A 695 3.88 11.87 6.53
N PHE A 696 3.54 10.58 6.45
CA PHE A 696 3.49 9.72 7.63
C PHE A 696 4.89 9.45 8.19
N HIS A 697 5.91 9.26 7.32
CA HIS A 697 7.30 9.13 7.74
C HIS A 697 7.77 10.37 8.51
N GLN A 698 7.47 11.53 7.95
CA GLN A 698 7.85 12.82 8.52
C GLN A 698 7.14 13.11 9.86
N ALA A 699 5.84 12.80 9.93
CA ALA A 699 5.07 12.93 11.16
C ALA A 699 5.59 11.97 12.25
N ALA A 700 5.93 10.75 11.88
CA ALA A 700 6.47 9.77 12.81
C ALA A 700 7.84 10.18 13.39
N GLU A 701 8.68 10.91 12.64
CA GLU A 701 9.96 11.46 13.14
C GLU A 701 9.78 12.48 14.26
N VAL A 702 8.64 13.16 14.30
CA VAL A 702 8.28 14.08 15.38
C VAL A 702 7.36 13.46 16.44
N GLY A 703 7.20 12.13 16.41
CA GLY A 703 6.46 11.36 17.41
C GLY A 703 4.95 11.29 17.18
N ILE A 704 4.44 11.73 16.03
CA ILE A 704 3.01 11.66 15.69
C ILE A 704 2.75 10.31 14.98
N LYS A 705 1.93 9.46 15.60
CA LYS A 705 1.52 8.18 14.99
C LYS A 705 0.50 8.42 13.87
N PRO A 706 0.35 7.52 12.90
CA PRO A 706 -0.59 7.71 11.78
C PRO A 706 -2.04 7.94 12.20
N MET A 707 -2.52 7.24 13.25
CA MET A 707 -3.88 7.47 13.76
C MET A 707 -4.01 8.87 14.38
N ASP A 708 -3.00 9.29 15.18
CA ASP A 708 -2.97 10.61 15.80
C ASP A 708 -2.84 11.71 14.73
N PHE A 709 -2.14 11.42 13.63
CA PHE A 709 -2.00 12.35 12.50
C PHE A 709 -3.35 12.57 11.79
N ILE A 710 -4.11 11.51 11.50
CA ILE A 710 -5.45 11.63 10.91
C ILE A 710 -6.39 12.37 11.86
N ASP A 711 -6.36 12.06 13.16
CA ASP A 711 -7.15 12.74 14.20
C ASP A 711 -6.80 14.24 14.29
N LEU A 712 -5.51 14.58 14.19
CA LEU A 712 -5.01 15.95 14.14
C LEU A 712 -5.56 16.71 12.92
N LEU A 713 -5.57 16.08 11.74
CA LEU A 713 -6.09 16.72 10.51
C LEU A 713 -7.59 17.01 10.63
N VAL A 714 -8.36 16.13 11.25
CA VAL A 714 -9.79 16.36 11.54
C VAL A 714 -9.94 17.56 12.49
N THR A 715 -9.15 17.60 13.56
CA THR A 715 -9.18 18.69 14.54
C THR A 715 -8.86 20.04 13.90
N ILE A 716 -7.77 20.13 13.13
CA ILE A 716 -7.36 21.35 12.40
C ILE A 716 -8.42 21.78 11.39
N GLY A 717 -9.07 20.83 10.72
CA GLY A 717 -10.15 21.12 9.78
C GLY A 717 -11.36 21.75 10.47
N PHE A 718 -11.77 21.29 11.63
CA PHE A 718 -12.81 21.93 12.44
C PHE A 718 -12.42 23.33 12.93
N GLU A 719 -11.15 23.52 13.36
CA GLU A 719 -10.65 24.84 13.78
C GLU A 719 -10.74 25.85 12.64
N ARG A 720 -10.27 25.47 11.44
CA ARG A 720 -10.35 26.33 10.26
C ARG A 720 -11.79 26.73 9.92
N HIS A 721 -12.71 25.77 9.96
CA HIS A 721 -14.13 26.04 9.64
C HIS A 721 -14.78 27.01 10.63
N LYS A 722 -14.46 26.92 11.93
CA LYS A 722 -14.93 27.88 12.93
C LYS A 722 -14.41 29.30 12.67
N GLN A 723 -13.17 29.44 12.19
CA GLN A 723 -12.59 30.74 11.84
C GLN A 723 -13.22 31.37 10.59
N THR A 724 -13.70 30.56 9.65
CA THR A 724 -14.31 31.02 8.39
C THR A 724 -15.80 31.28 8.48
N GLN A 725 -16.50 30.78 9.49
CA GLN A 725 -17.92 31.15 9.72
C GLN A 725 -17.99 32.61 10.15
N PRO A 726 -18.85 33.45 9.51
CA PRO A 726 -19.10 34.78 10.03
C PRO A 726 -19.60 34.60 11.48
N MET A 727 -18.94 35.30 12.43
CA MET A 727 -19.48 35.40 13.77
C MET A 727 -20.95 35.73 13.64
N ALA A 728 -21.84 34.85 14.09
CA ALA A 728 -23.25 35.17 14.21
C ALA A 728 -23.29 36.50 14.94
N LEU A 729 -23.82 37.51 14.30
CA LEU A 729 -24.10 38.80 14.94
C LEU A 729 -25.05 38.50 16.10
N GLU A 730 -24.48 38.11 17.25
CA GLU A 730 -25.21 38.22 18.50
C GLU A 730 -25.60 39.67 18.57
N THR A 731 -26.87 39.91 18.29
CA THR A 731 -27.63 41.13 18.52
C THR A 731 -26.83 42.22 19.21
N LEU A 732 -26.21 43.08 18.39
CA LEU A 732 -25.96 44.43 18.84
C LEU A 732 -27.35 45.03 19.16
N THR A 733 -27.78 44.91 20.40
CA THR A 733 -28.83 45.77 20.95
C THR A 733 -28.35 47.20 20.75
N SER A 734 -28.89 47.83 19.75
CA SER A 734 -28.70 49.25 19.49
C SER A 734 -29.08 50.06 20.75
N PRO A 735 -28.21 50.87 21.29
CA PRO A 735 -28.58 51.77 22.40
C PRO A 735 -29.27 53.07 21.94
N TYR A 736 -29.81 53.10 20.74
CA TYR A 736 -30.57 54.26 20.24
C TYR A 736 -32.00 53.86 19.85
N ALA A 737 -32.86 53.80 20.86
CA ALA A 737 -34.27 53.94 20.73
C ALA A 737 -34.59 55.43 20.97
N TYR A 738 -34.97 56.16 19.93
CA TYR A 738 -35.82 57.35 19.98
C TYR A 738 -36.85 57.25 18.89
#